data_bd1a59e1ae8ddcd6a94112f539aa3a02
#
_entry.id   bd1a59e1ae8ddcd6a94112f539aa3a02
#
_cell.length_a   1.000
_cell.length_b   1.000
_cell.length_c   1.000
_cell.angle_alpha   90.00
_cell.angle_beta   90.00
_cell.angle_gamma   90.00
#
_symmetry.space_group_name_H-M   'P 1'
#
loop_
_entity.id
_entity.type
_entity.pdbx_description
1 polymer ?
#
loop_
_entity_poly.entity_id
_entity_poly.type
_entity_poly.pdbx_seq_one_letter_code
_entity_poly.pdbx_strand_id
1 'polypeptide(L)'
;MAQGSDTENTGPESAQDDKTEAENKPRFTLRKSQGRKPRGDKPSKKADPPPAMSAEPPVIVAPSGAEDVLAHLSWRPKQPRPTEAHDEDKEQRRPQRDRQAREPRKRETRAEKRPEPEKPAPVAVKERAEKPAPPPPPPITKRKHIPIPEDAAQVIMHEGLPSLVYKKRILPPLMFTAPVPETQQRDTVVEEARMAGDKGVGLVSIIVNLVVDKSEVSAAVKRATEIVAAISESDESALFVLRTDFRAPRDWDRKYKKARYKTDGKPADEPSVCDDEFWAVAEECLVEFVKQVRASEQSDRVIGVHLDRNEWFYRNGTTCDNSDAAKEGFSKWVRHRYRDDKVSLRAAWFDGDADFDRVEIPEQSGSPSPDEFVRTGRRARRWVDYNLFLSDSTVDRIANLAFAAKSASEGWWLVGVSYGYTFEWSHPGSGHLSLGKLLRCPDVDYISGPPSYKSREPGSSAPFPAPIDSFALNGKLYVSDDDFKTPFSGGTEPDTYNPVMKTPQALESAHWRSAGAALAHRSGAAWMDSWGNGWLNSRGIWERGAQVSRSFAQRYAAPNSETDVAVFIDERSLAYLVDPRAFAALVQNVRESVLRSGLSASFYLLSDLAHRENFPEAKLYVFMNAWDIRPEVRSAIKTRLQRADKVLFWLYCAGLFEAGRDSLERVREVTGIALKPQPFHSRPGTTLLNTRHPLSSPLPTQTMAEGGHLEPSYFAIPEDGMVLGEYSHTGLPSFVVRDFLDDKDSENRWKSVFLGEPVVTPGLFRALGQMAGAHVWNFDDDVVHIRAPYLTVHCKGAGQRTVTIPNNWSAYDVMGAEWATIESNSLRFNAIDGHTYVFLVGVKSEIEALLNADLGTLLTLDKIDPRDDNTVHWEAVQFDVQIMKLDEWVEETWTEQHADDLLLKPSMLDADLEPAPEEEDREQTSRGKRRGRGRGRRRGDRTGRRGSEESASPRREGADIAFDEAGIGVLFRKKQ
;
A
#
# COMPACT_ATOMS: atom_id res chain seq x y z
N MET A 1 -19.79 -67.12 26.39
CA MET A 1 -20.29 -67.54 27.67
C MET A 1 -20.86 -66.31 28.30
N ALA A 2 -22.07 -66.10 28.21
CA ALA A 2 -23.19 -66.44 29.07
C ALA A 2 -23.30 -65.41 30.17
N GLN A 3 -24.24 -64.70 30.14
CA GLN A 3 -25.62 -64.64 30.68
C GLN A 3 -25.62 -63.60 31.81
N GLY A 4 -26.45 -62.65 31.87
CA GLY A 4 -27.91 -62.60 31.80
C GLY A 4 -28.36 -61.92 33.05
N SER A 5 -29.23 -61.16 33.09
CA SER A 5 -30.68 -60.98 32.97
C SER A 5 -31.17 -59.99 34.01
N ASP A 6 -31.96 -59.04 33.57
CA ASP A 6 -33.44 -58.86 33.84
C ASP A 6 -33.72 -58.37 35.27
N THR A 7 -34.61 -57.53 35.62
CA THR A 7 -35.90 -57.08 35.14
C THR A 7 -36.47 -55.96 36.04
N GLU A 8 -37.27 -55.14 35.44
CA GLU A 8 -38.61 -54.65 35.71
C GLU A 8 -38.82 -53.65 36.88
N ASN A 9 -39.34 -52.54 36.57
CA ASN A 9 -40.72 -52.16 36.29
C ASN A 9 -41.50 -51.69 37.58
N THR A 10 -41.98 -50.54 37.61
CA THR A 10 -43.39 -50.09 37.74
C THR A 10 -43.48 -48.63 38.27
N GLY A 11 -44.20 -47.85 37.53
CA GLY A 11 -44.88 -46.62 38.06
C GLY A 11 -46.17 -46.99 38.76
N PRO A 12 -47.16 -46.11 38.94
CA PRO A 12 -47.42 -44.76 38.54
C PRO A 12 -48.11 -43.86 39.66
N GLU A 13 -48.56 -42.68 39.28
CA GLU A 13 -49.71 -41.85 39.79
C GLU A 13 -49.53 -41.22 41.20
N SER A 14 -50.05 -40.10 41.51
CA SER A 14 -50.99 -39.08 41.06
C SER A 14 -51.03 -37.95 42.04
N ALA A 15 -51.20 -36.79 41.54
CA ALA A 15 -52.27 -35.80 41.81
C ALA A 15 -52.26 -34.99 43.10
N GLN A 16 -52.44 -33.73 42.83
CA GLN A 16 -53.29 -32.71 43.43
C GLN A 16 -52.75 -31.83 44.58
N ASP A 17 -52.80 -30.56 44.22
CA ASP A 17 -53.44 -29.37 44.81
C ASP A 17 -52.82 -28.79 46.08
N ASP A 18 -52.69 -27.51 46.25
CA ASP A 18 -53.54 -26.35 46.09
C ASP A 18 -52.79 -25.05 46.55
N LYS A 19 -53.01 -23.96 45.85
CA LYS A 19 -53.20 -22.54 46.29
C LYS A 19 -52.15 -21.93 47.26
N THR A 20 -51.81 -20.73 47.13
CA THR A 20 -52.25 -19.38 46.82
C THR A 20 -51.16 -18.38 47.10
N GLU A 21 -51.23 -17.29 46.51
CA GLU A 21 -51.26 -15.84 46.65
C GLU A 21 -49.96 -15.15 46.26
N ALA A 22 -50.02 -14.40 45.24
CA ALA A 22 -50.52 -13.05 44.92
C ALA A 22 -49.51 -11.93 45.17
N GLU A 23 -49.32 -11.18 44.10
CA GLU A 23 -49.16 -9.74 43.96
C GLU A 23 -47.79 -9.09 44.29
N ASN A 24 -47.14 -8.40 43.31
CA ASN A 24 -47.49 -7.02 42.92
C ASN A 24 -46.59 -6.54 41.74
N LYS A 25 -47.23 -6.15 40.69
CA LYS A 25 -46.72 -5.25 39.66
C LYS A 25 -47.29 -3.84 39.88
N PRO A 26 -46.61 -2.76 39.44
CA PRO A 26 -47.38 -1.65 38.89
C PRO A 26 -46.97 -1.34 37.42
N ARG A 27 -48.00 -1.33 36.59
CA ARG A 27 -48.09 -0.69 35.27
C ARG A 27 -48.24 0.82 35.48
N PHE A 28 -47.58 1.61 34.58
CA PHE A 28 -48.01 2.98 34.32
C PHE A 28 -48.45 3.15 32.86
N THR A 29 -49.70 3.60 32.73
CA THR A 29 -50.43 3.94 31.53
C THR A 29 -50.32 5.43 31.20
N LEU A 30 -50.25 5.72 29.91
CA LEU A 30 -50.42 7.04 29.28
C LEU A 30 -51.81 7.65 29.55
N ARG A 31 -51.85 8.96 29.76
CA ARG A 31 -53.04 9.78 29.50
C ARG A 31 -52.68 11.12 28.86
N LYS A 32 -53.22 11.33 27.66
CA LYS A 32 -53.35 12.63 26.98
C LYS A 32 -54.43 13.46 27.67
N SER A 33 -54.23 14.78 27.76
CA SER A 33 -55.34 15.75 27.67
C SER A 33 -54.88 17.13 27.21
N GLN A 34 -55.72 17.70 26.37
CA GLN A 34 -55.65 18.99 25.70
C GLN A 34 -56.07 20.20 26.59
N GLY A 35 -55.47 21.38 26.29
CA GLY A 35 -56.17 22.60 26.02
C GLY A 35 -56.49 23.59 27.15
N ARG A 36 -55.92 24.78 27.07
CA ARG A 36 -56.53 26.12 27.00
C ARG A 36 -55.70 27.21 27.65
N LYS A 37 -55.41 28.27 26.89
CA LYS A 37 -55.09 29.64 27.33
C LYS A 37 -56.43 30.36 27.74
N PRO A 38 -56.50 31.53 28.45
CA PRO A 38 -55.66 32.72 28.33
C PRO A 38 -55.52 33.64 29.56
N ARG A 39 -54.71 34.72 29.39
CA ARG A 39 -54.74 36.11 29.96
C ARG A 39 -54.41 36.34 31.45
N GLY A 40 -53.33 37.08 31.71
CA GLY A 40 -53.37 38.58 31.88
C GLY A 40 -52.89 39.00 33.26
N ASP A 41 -51.88 39.84 33.28
CA ASP A 41 -51.62 41.03 34.08
C ASP A 41 -50.30 41.08 34.87
N LYS A 42 -49.59 42.16 34.60
CA LYS A 42 -48.34 42.70 35.21
C LYS A 42 -48.74 43.49 36.51
N PRO A 43 -47.78 44.12 37.27
CA PRO A 43 -46.42 43.77 37.69
C PRO A 43 -46.15 44.02 39.18
N SER A 44 -45.01 43.50 39.72
CA SER A 44 -44.33 44.21 40.85
C SER A 44 -42.89 43.69 41.09
N LYS A 45 -41.95 44.62 40.96
CA LYS A 45 -40.68 44.92 41.58
C LYS A 45 -39.78 43.84 42.23
N LYS A 46 -38.59 43.75 41.65
CA LYS A 46 -37.24 43.76 42.19
C LYS A 46 -36.86 42.88 43.38
N ALA A 47 -35.98 41.91 43.11
CA ALA A 47 -34.80 41.61 43.92
C ALA A 47 -33.76 41.00 43.01
N ASP A 48 -32.47 41.46 43.10
CA ASP A 48 -31.38 41.06 42.29
C ASP A 48 -30.91 39.62 42.60
N PRO A 49 -30.57 38.79 41.58
CA PRO A 49 -29.87 37.50 41.79
C PRO A 49 -28.38 37.71 41.94
N PRO A 50 -27.64 36.80 42.64
CA PRO A 50 -26.22 36.84 42.76
C PRO A 50 -25.52 36.47 41.42
N PRO A 51 -24.25 36.84 41.21
CA PRO A 51 -23.58 36.68 39.93
C PRO A 51 -23.38 35.19 39.60
N ALA A 52 -23.80 34.81 38.42
CA ALA A 52 -23.49 33.53 37.84
C ALA A 52 -21.99 33.43 37.57
N MET A 53 -21.32 32.47 38.20
CA MET A 53 -20.02 32.01 37.80
C MET A 53 -20.17 31.30 36.44
N SER A 54 -19.68 31.93 35.39
CA SER A 54 -19.44 31.30 34.12
C SER A 54 -18.25 30.36 34.29
N ALA A 55 -18.51 29.09 34.44
CA ALA A 55 -17.51 28.08 34.22
C ALA A 55 -17.43 27.87 32.69
N GLU A 56 -16.49 28.51 32.04
CA GLU A 56 -16.00 28.07 30.75
C GLU A 56 -15.40 26.66 30.96
N PRO A 57 -15.69 25.68 30.09
CA PRO A 57 -14.98 24.42 30.14
C PRO A 57 -13.48 24.67 29.86
N PRO A 58 -12.58 23.97 30.51
CA PRO A 58 -11.16 24.17 30.29
C PRO A 58 -10.85 23.88 28.79
N VAL A 59 -10.31 24.88 28.12
CA VAL A 59 -9.70 24.73 26.82
C VAL A 59 -8.47 23.83 27.04
N ILE A 60 -8.58 22.56 26.70
CA ILE A 60 -7.45 21.65 26.66
C ILE A 60 -6.61 22.10 25.47
N VAL A 61 -5.59 22.88 25.75
CA VAL A 61 -4.54 23.20 24.77
C VAL A 61 -3.76 21.90 24.59
N ALA A 62 -3.90 21.26 23.43
CA ALA A 62 -3.06 20.13 23.08
C ALA A 62 -1.59 20.57 23.17
N PRO A 63 -0.72 19.77 23.78
CA PRO A 63 0.69 20.09 23.88
C PRO A 63 1.30 20.22 22.48
N SER A 64 2.20 21.17 22.30
CA SER A 64 2.84 21.51 21.01
C SER A 64 3.63 20.35 20.37
N GLY A 65 3.88 19.27 21.12
CA GLY A 65 4.49 18.04 20.64
C GLY A 65 3.50 16.97 20.12
N ALA A 66 2.23 17.07 20.48
CA ALA A 66 1.23 16.07 20.06
C ALA A 66 0.82 16.22 18.59
N GLU A 67 0.79 17.45 18.07
CA GLU A 67 0.52 17.69 16.66
C GLU A 67 1.61 17.08 15.75
N ASP A 68 2.83 17.09 16.20
CA ASP A 68 3.96 16.50 15.49
C ASP A 68 3.92 14.96 15.51
N VAL A 69 3.54 14.35 16.63
CA VAL A 69 3.39 12.88 16.71
C VAL A 69 2.24 12.40 15.82
N LEU A 70 1.17 13.19 15.71
CA LEU A 70 0.04 12.89 14.85
C LEU A 70 0.34 12.97 13.36
N ALA A 71 1.31 13.80 12.97
CA ALA A 71 1.76 13.88 11.59
C ALA A 71 2.36 12.55 11.08
N HIS A 72 2.77 11.66 11.98
CA HIS A 72 3.28 10.34 11.62
C HIS A 72 2.23 9.27 11.52
N LEU A 73 1.14 9.42 12.26
CA LEU A 73 0.14 8.38 12.44
C LEU A 73 -1.16 8.67 11.72
N SER A 74 -1.37 9.94 11.32
CA SER A 74 -2.55 10.34 10.55
C SER A 74 -2.22 11.49 9.62
N TRP A 75 -2.40 11.31 8.33
CA TRP A 75 -2.32 12.39 7.36
C TRP A 75 -3.46 13.40 7.61
N ARG A 76 -3.11 14.70 7.77
CA ARG A 76 -4.06 15.81 7.81
C ARG A 76 -3.87 16.71 6.59
N PRO A 77 -4.94 17.03 5.85
CA PRO A 77 -4.88 18.13 4.88
C PRO A 77 -4.62 19.44 5.64
N LYS A 78 -3.65 20.22 5.16
CA LYS A 78 -3.46 21.59 5.64
C LYS A 78 -4.70 22.41 5.26
N GLN A 79 -5.42 22.94 6.24
CA GLN A 79 -6.47 23.91 5.98
C GLN A 79 -5.86 25.14 5.29
N PRO A 80 -6.49 25.70 4.25
CA PRO A 80 -6.03 26.93 3.64
C PRO A 80 -6.11 28.06 4.67
N ARG A 81 -5.03 28.80 4.84
CA ARG A 81 -5.02 30.02 5.63
C ARG A 81 -6.03 31.02 5.02
N PRO A 82 -6.78 31.77 5.85
CA PRO A 82 -7.63 32.83 5.35
C PRO A 82 -6.79 33.87 4.60
N THR A 83 -7.14 34.16 3.38
CA THR A 83 -6.59 35.27 2.60
C THR A 83 -6.97 36.57 3.31
N GLU A 84 -5.98 37.27 3.83
CA GLU A 84 -6.13 38.65 4.27
C GLU A 84 -6.52 39.51 3.06
N ALA A 85 -7.62 40.21 3.20
CA ALA A 85 -8.11 41.20 2.23
C ALA A 85 -7.08 42.33 2.12
N HIS A 86 -6.48 42.49 0.95
CA HIS A 86 -5.71 43.67 0.64
C HIS A 86 -6.64 44.81 0.23
N ASP A 87 -6.62 45.87 1.03
CA ASP A 87 -7.15 47.18 0.71
C ASP A 87 -6.40 47.79 -0.52
N GLU A 88 -7.17 48.18 -1.52
CA GLU A 88 -6.75 49.07 -2.59
C GLU A 88 -6.57 50.46 -2.03
N ASP A 89 -5.42 51.05 -2.16
CA ASP A 89 -5.18 52.46 -2.58
C ASP A 89 -3.70 52.86 -2.37
N LYS A 90 -3.00 53.10 -3.45
CA LYS A 90 -2.16 54.28 -3.71
C LYS A 90 -1.28 54.13 -4.94
N GLU A 91 -1.77 54.77 -6.00
CA GLU A 91 -0.96 55.27 -7.10
C GLU A 91 0.19 56.15 -6.61
N GLN A 92 1.42 55.98 -7.10
CA GLN A 92 2.21 57.03 -7.71
C GLN A 92 3.67 56.66 -8.03
N ARG A 93 4.03 56.89 -9.29
CA ARG A 93 5.34 57.31 -9.83
C ARG A 93 6.37 56.23 -10.21
N ARG A 94 6.37 55.97 -11.51
CA ARG A 94 7.55 55.53 -12.29
C ARG A 94 8.38 56.77 -12.71
N PRO A 95 9.70 56.58 -12.90
CA PRO A 95 10.39 57.31 -13.98
C PRO A 95 10.82 56.38 -15.11
N GLN A 96 10.56 56.88 -16.29
CA GLN A 96 11.01 56.35 -17.57
C GLN A 96 12.54 56.45 -17.69
N ARG A 97 13.13 55.47 -18.37
CA ARG A 97 14.43 55.63 -19.03
C ARG A 97 14.45 54.92 -20.39
N ASP A 98 14.84 55.68 -21.34
CA ASP A 98 14.95 55.62 -22.79
C ASP A 98 15.41 54.32 -23.42
N ARG A 99 14.71 53.95 -24.46
CA ARG A 99 15.14 53.09 -25.55
C ARG A 99 15.88 53.91 -26.61
N GLN A 100 17.10 53.57 -26.90
CA GLN A 100 17.77 53.94 -28.14
C GLN A 100 17.85 52.73 -29.06
N ALA A 101 17.31 52.91 -30.23
CA ALA A 101 17.33 52.02 -31.37
C ALA A 101 18.73 51.89 -31.99
N ARG A 102 19.13 50.71 -32.41
CA ARG A 102 20.20 50.55 -33.40
C ARG A 102 19.73 49.72 -34.57
N GLU A 103 19.86 50.27 -35.75
CA GLU A 103 19.56 49.71 -37.06
C GLU A 103 20.49 48.58 -37.48
N PRO A 104 20.07 47.70 -38.41
CA PRO A 104 20.83 46.54 -38.85
C PRO A 104 21.74 46.85 -40.05
N ARG A 105 22.97 46.43 -39.99
CA ARG A 105 23.91 46.48 -41.12
C ARG A 105 23.71 45.28 -42.04
N LYS A 106 23.47 45.57 -43.31
CA LYS A 106 23.51 44.69 -44.48
C LYS A 106 24.88 44.05 -44.64
N ARG A 107 24.91 42.74 -44.94
CA ARG A 107 26.08 42.05 -45.44
C ARG A 107 25.76 41.41 -46.77
N GLU A 108 26.56 41.80 -47.76
CA GLU A 108 26.48 41.43 -49.15
C GLU A 108 26.86 39.94 -49.37
N THR A 109 26.15 39.31 -50.30
CA THR A 109 26.39 37.97 -50.79
C THR A 109 27.49 37.98 -51.86
N ARG A 110 28.50 37.12 -51.66
CA ARG A 110 29.43 36.76 -52.73
C ARG A 110 29.36 35.22 -52.93
N ALA A 111 28.89 34.86 -54.10
CA ALA A 111 28.85 33.48 -54.60
C ALA A 111 30.21 33.07 -55.09
N GLU A 112 30.74 31.95 -54.59
CA GLU A 112 31.85 31.22 -55.22
C GLU A 112 31.43 29.78 -55.50
N LYS A 113 31.81 29.35 -56.76
CA LYS A 113 31.47 28.07 -57.38
C LYS A 113 32.11 26.89 -56.65
N ARG A 114 31.35 25.82 -56.46
CA ARG A 114 31.80 24.48 -56.03
C ARG A 114 32.32 23.69 -57.22
N PRO A 115 33.43 22.97 -57.10
CA PRO A 115 33.82 21.90 -58.05
C PRO A 115 33.16 20.54 -57.66
N GLU A 116 32.93 19.73 -58.70
CA GLU A 116 32.34 18.39 -58.61
C GLU A 116 33.20 17.38 -57.80
N PRO A 117 32.60 16.37 -57.17
CA PRO A 117 33.34 15.43 -56.38
C PRO A 117 33.92 14.28 -57.18
N GLU A 118 35.21 14.02 -57.00
CA GLU A 118 35.92 12.82 -57.45
C GLU A 118 35.51 11.58 -56.61
N LYS A 119 35.40 10.41 -57.25
CA LYS A 119 35.10 9.12 -56.67
C LYS A 119 36.23 8.68 -55.73
N PRO A 120 35.94 8.21 -54.52
CA PRO A 120 36.99 7.69 -53.62
C PRO A 120 37.46 6.30 -54.01
N ALA A 121 38.78 6.09 -53.94
CA ALA A 121 39.47 4.79 -54.04
C ALA A 121 39.24 3.92 -52.80
N PRO A 122 39.34 2.58 -52.88
CA PRO A 122 39.04 1.66 -51.78
C PRO A 122 40.01 1.85 -50.60
N VAL A 123 39.44 2.13 -49.41
CA VAL A 123 40.20 2.23 -48.18
C VAL A 123 40.41 0.84 -47.61
N ALA A 124 41.69 0.49 -47.37
CA ALA A 124 42.10 -0.70 -46.67
C ALA A 124 41.53 -0.73 -45.23
N VAL A 125 40.86 -1.82 -44.86
CA VAL A 125 40.35 -2.10 -43.52
C VAL A 125 41.55 -2.21 -42.58
N LYS A 126 41.74 -1.22 -41.72
CA LYS A 126 42.64 -1.33 -40.56
C LYS A 126 41.93 -2.16 -39.50
N GLU A 127 42.52 -3.27 -39.07
CA GLU A 127 42.14 -3.98 -37.87
C GLU A 127 41.95 -2.99 -36.71
N ARG A 128 40.78 -2.96 -36.17
CA ARG A 128 40.42 -2.13 -35.03
C ARG A 128 41.03 -2.77 -33.80
N ALA A 129 41.92 -2.06 -33.12
CA ALA A 129 42.47 -2.52 -31.85
C ALA A 129 41.31 -2.75 -30.88
N GLU A 130 41.27 -3.92 -30.23
CA GLU A 130 40.31 -4.23 -29.16
C GLU A 130 40.32 -3.10 -28.13
N LYS A 131 39.13 -2.54 -27.84
CA LYS A 131 38.97 -1.59 -26.74
C LYS A 131 39.37 -2.30 -25.44
N PRO A 132 40.11 -1.64 -24.53
CA PRO A 132 40.38 -2.23 -23.23
C PRO A 132 39.06 -2.55 -22.56
N ALA A 133 38.97 -3.72 -21.94
CA ALA A 133 37.82 -4.14 -21.13
C ALA A 133 37.48 -3.05 -20.11
N PRO A 134 36.19 -2.77 -19.84
CA PRO A 134 35.81 -1.80 -18.82
C PRO A 134 36.49 -2.15 -17.51
N PRO A 135 36.88 -1.14 -16.69
CA PRO A 135 37.50 -1.40 -15.40
C PRO A 135 36.57 -2.28 -14.56
N PRO A 136 37.12 -3.24 -13.82
CA PRO A 136 36.32 -4.04 -12.92
C PRO A 136 35.54 -3.12 -11.97
N PRO A 137 34.30 -3.48 -11.59
CA PRO A 137 33.54 -2.70 -10.63
C PRO A 137 34.35 -2.51 -9.35
N PRO A 138 34.20 -1.39 -8.65
CA PRO A 138 34.92 -1.17 -7.38
C PRO A 138 34.65 -2.33 -6.43
N PRO A 139 35.63 -2.77 -5.65
CA PRO A 139 35.47 -3.91 -4.75
C PRO A 139 34.33 -3.60 -3.78
N ILE A 140 33.34 -4.51 -3.72
CA ILE A 140 32.22 -4.44 -2.77
C ILE A 140 32.83 -4.46 -1.37
N THR A 141 32.64 -3.38 -0.62
CA THR A 141 33.03 -3.31 0.80
C THR A 141 32.10 -4.24 1.56
N LYS A 142 32.58 -5.44 1.90
CA LYS A 142 31.82 -6.37 2.74
C LYS A 142 31.58 -5.73 4.10
N ARG A 143 30.33 -5.46 4.46
CA ARG A 143 29.97 -5.11 5.83
C ARG A 143 30.39 -6.24 6.76
N LYS A 144 30.94 -5.88 7.92
CA LYS A 144 31.30 -6.86 8.93
C LYS A 144 30.01 -7.46 9.49
N HIS A 145 29.88 -8.78 9.44
CA HIS A 145 28.76 -9.48 10.10
C HIS A 145 28.75 -9.14 11.59
N ILE A 146 27.58 -8.76 12.11
CA ILE A 146 27.37 -8.51 13.54
C ILE A 146 26.82 -9.82 14.14
N PRO A 147 27.58 -10.50 15.02
CA PRO A 147 27.07 -11.71 15.66
C PRO A 147 25.88 -11.35 16.57
N ILE A 148 24.82 -12.13 16.47
CA ILE A 148 23.64 -11.99 17.31
C ILE A 148 23.80 -12.96 18.50
N PRO A 149 23.84 -12.48 19.75
CA PRO A 149 23.88 -13.36 20.92
C PRO A 149 22.63 -14.26 21.01
N GLU A 150 22.78 -15.47 21.51
CA GLU A 150 21.68 -16.45 21.61
C GLU A 150 20.47 -15.92 22.41
N ASP A 151 20.73 -15.17 23.48
CA ASP A 151 19.70 -14.59 24.34
C ASP A 151 19.20 -13.21 23.86
N ALA A 152 19.73 -12.70 22.73
CA ALA A 152 19.32 -11.42 22.17
C ALA A 152 17.90 -11.42 21.64
N ALA A 153 17.29 -10.25 21.57
CA ALA A 153 16.02 -10.09 20.89
C ALA A 153 16.20 -10.18 19.37
N GLN A 154 15.46 -11.06 18.74
CA GLN A 154 15.54 -11.33 17.31
C GLN A 154 14.24 -11.90 16.75
N VAL A 155 14.06 -11.83 15.44
CA VAL A 155 12.99 -12.55 14.73
C VAL A 155 13.60 -13.75 14.03
N ILE A 156 13.10 -14.95 14.32
CA ILE A 156 13.52 -16.20 13.68
C ILE A 156 12.31 -16.89 13.03
N MET A 157 12.56 -17.75 12.08
CA MET A 157 11.50 -18.65 11.58
C MET A 157 11.39 -19.87 12.52
N HIS A 158 10.23 -20.03 13.15
CA HIS A 158 9.92 -21.18 14.01
C HIS A 158 8.57 -21.74 13.60
N GLU A 159 8.49 -23.05 13.32
CA GLU A 159 7.28 -23.72 12.83
C GLU A 159 6.59 -23.00 11.66
N GLY A 160 7.40 -22.43 10.73
CA GLY A 160 6.90 -21.68 9.57
C GLY A 160 6.34 -20.29 9.89
N LEU A 161 6.53 -19.79 11.11
CA LEU A 161 6.08 -18.47 11.58
C LEU A 161 7.28 -17.56 11.88
N PRO A 162 7.26 -16.29 11.44
CA PRO A 162 8.23 -15.31 11.91
C PRO A 162 7.94 -15.01 13.39
N SER A 163 8.87 -15.39 14.25
CA SER A 163 8.69 -15.40 15.70
C SER A 163 9.64 -14.43 16.36
N LEU A 164 9.08 -13.53 17.17
CA LEU A 164 9.86 -12.62 18.01
C LEU A 164 10.33 -13.39 19.23
N VAL A 165 11.64 -13.49 19.42
CA VAL A 165 12.27 -14.28 20.50
C VAL A 165 13.17 -13.40 21.34
N TYR A 166 13.14 -13.58 22.66
CA TYR A 166 14.07 -12.96 23.62
C TYR A 166 14.35 -13.94 24.74
N LYS A 167 15.64 -14.15 25.07
CA LYS A 167 16.09 -15.12 26.09
C LYS A 167 15.45 -16.50 25.89
N LYS A 168 15.49 -17.01 24.66
CA LYS A 168 14.92 -18.30 24.24
C LYS A 168 13.41 -18.45 24.48
N ARG A 169 12.70 -17.34 24.65
CA ARG A 169 11.26 -17.34 24.81
C ARG A 169 10.59 -16.62 23.64
N ILE A 170 9.63 -17.27 23.02
CA ILE A 170 8.78 -16.65 22.01
C ILE A 170 7.83 -15.69 22.71
N LEU A 171 7.77 -14.46 22.21
CA LEU A 171 6.87 -13.43 22.69
C LEU A 171 5.70 -13.33 21.72
N PRO A 172 4.43 -13.53 22.16
CA PRO A 172 3.28 -13.28 21.31
C PRO A 172 3.30 -11.85 20.76
N PRO A 173 3.18 -11.64 19.43
CA PRO A 173 3.44 -10.35 18.84
C PRO A 173 2.22 -9.41 18.92
N LEU A 174 1.77 -9.12 20.14
CA LEU A 174 0.83 -8.06 20.46
C LEU A 174 1.55 -7.02 21.32
N MET A 175 1.59 -5.76 20.86
CA MET A 175 2.27 -4.66 21.52
C MET A 175 1.27 -3.58 21.97
N PHE A 176 1.57 -2.90 23.07
CA PHE A 176 1.01 -1.60 23.39
C PHE A 176 1.94 -0.52 22.85
N THR A 177 1.42 0.50 22.14
CA THR A 177 2.22 1.59 21.60
C THR A 177 1.69 2.95 22.06
N ALA A 178 2.58 3.79 22.60
CA ALA A 178 2.26 5.16 22.99
C ALA A 178 3.48 6.10 22.79
N PRO A 179 3.28 7.43 22.64
CA PRO A 179 4.37 8.38 22.63
C PRO A 179 4.99 8.53 24.04
N VAL A 180 6.25 9.00 24.10
CA VAL A 180 6.77 9.54 25.36
C VAL A 180 5.85 10.65 25.82
N PRO A 181 5.16 10.47 26.96
CA PRO A 181 4.12 11.40 27.38
C PRO A 181 4.70 12.72 27.89
N GLU A 182 3.95 13.80 27.72
CA GLU A 182 4.16 15.00 28.52
C GLU A 182 3.82 14.73 30.00
N THR A 183 4.32 15.57 30.89
CA THR A 183 4.20 15.36 32.35
C THR A 183 2.74 15.11 32.81
N GLN A 184 1.76 15.73 32.14
CA GLN A 184 0.33 15.59 32.47
C GLN A 184 -0.30 14.29 32.01
N GLN A 185 0.31 13.61 31.04
CA GLN A 185 -0.20 12.37 30.42
C GLN A 185 0.54 11.13 30.93
N ARG A 186 1.64 11.32 31.69
CA ARG A 186 2.50 10.23 32.13
C ARG A 186 1.71 9.14 32.86
N ASP A 187 0.90 9.51 33.82
CA ASP A 187 0.12 8.57 34.63
C ASP A 187 -0.89 7.80 33.78
N THR A 188 -1.44 8.42 32.74
CA THR A 188 -2.36 7.77 31.79
C THR A 188 -1.64 6.68 30.99
N VAL A 189 -0.49 6.96 30.39
CA VAL A 189 0.29 5.97 29.62
C VAL A 189 0.78 4.84 30.51
N VAL A 190 1.24 5.15 31.73
CA VAL A 190 1.65 4.12 32.72
C VAL A 190 0.48 3.24 33.10
N GLU A 191 -0.70 3.78 33.33
CA GLU A 191 -1.90 3.01 33.67
C GLU A 191 -2.39 2.13 32.52
N GLU A 192 -2.33 2.61 31.28
CA GLU A 192 -2.63 1.78 30.08
C GLU A 192 -1.66 0.62 29.95
N ALA A 193 -0.35 0.89 30.07
CA ALA A 193 0.69 -0.16 30.04
C ALA A 193 0.51 -1.18 31.17
N ARG A 194 0.18 -0.71 32.40
CA ARG A 194 -0.13 -1.58 33.54
C ARG A 194 -1.33 -2.49 33.24
N MET A 195 -2.43 -1.94 32.70
CA MET A 195 -3.59 -2.75 32.34
C MET A 195 -3.28 -3.78 31.25
N ALA A 196 -2.41 -3.42 30.29
CA ALA A 196 -1.93 -4.32 29.27
C ALA A 196 -1.10 -5.48 29.88
N GLY A 197 -0.14 -5.15 30.74
CA GLY A 197 0.72 -6.10 31.44
C GLY A 197 -0.07 -7.04 32.38
N ASP A 198 -1.04 -6.51 33.12
CA ASP A 198 -1.97 -7.31 33.96
C ASP A 198 -2.69 -8.41 33.15
N LYS A 199 -2.78 -8.24 31.84
CA LYS A 199 -3.45 -9.17 30.91
C LYS A 199 -2.47 -9.97 30.04
N GLY A 200 -1.17 -9.90 30.35
CA GLY A 200 -0.11 -10.65 29.66
C GLY A 200 0.32 -10.02 28.33
N VAL A 201 0.02 -8.74 28.10
CA VAL A 201 0.53 -7.94 26.98
C VAL A 201 1.67 -7.07 27.49
N GLY A 202 2.84 -7.69 27.67
CA GLY A 202 4.03 -7.03 28.25
C GLY A 202 5.01 -6.44 27.22
N LEU A 203 4.69 -6.47 25.92
CA LEU A 203 5.47 -5.78 24.89
C LEU A 203 4.98 -4.34 24.76
N VAL A 204 5.88 -3.37 24.96
CA VAL A 204 5.57 -1.94 24.92
C VAL A 204 6.47 -1.25 23.91
N SER A 205 5.87 -0.49 22.99
CA SER A 205 6.57 0.33 22.02
C SER A 205 6.39 1.82 22.38
N ILE A 206 7.50 2.51 22.65
CA ILE A 206 7.47 3.93 23.05
C ILE A 206 8.03 4.81 21.96
N ILE A 207 7.23 5.75 21.45
CA ILE A 207 7.64 6.69 20.41
C ILE A 207 8.49 7.81 21.03
N VAL A 208 9.73 7.93 20.58
CA VAL A 208 10.74 8.89 21.07
C VAL A 208 11.15 9.82 19.95
N ASN A 209 10.89 11.12 20.09
CA ASN A 209 11.43 12.12 19.18
C ASN A 209 12.96 12.23 19.35
N LEU A 210 13.71 11.80 18.33
CA LEU A 210 15.16 11.91 18.28
C LEU A 210 15.56 13.09 17.37
N VAL A 211 15.86 14.22 17.98
CA VAL A 211 16.34 15.39 17.23
C VAL A 211 17.73 15.10 16.68
N VAL A 212 17.94 15.37 15.38
CA VAL A 212 19.21 15.15 14.68
C VAL A 212 20.23 16.26 15.05
N ASP A 213 20.55 16.28 16.35
CA ASP A 213 21.59 17.11 16.97
C ASP A 213 22.21 16.36 18.16
N LYS A 214 23.52 16.16 18.12
CA LYS A 214 24.23 15.38 19.16
C LYS A 214 24.03 15.95 20.57
N SER A 215 23.78 17.25 20.69
CA SER A 215 23.54 17.89 22.00
C SER A 215 22.20 17.56 22.63
N GLU A 216 21.23 17.09 21.80
CA GLU A 216 19.88 16.74 22.23
C GLU A 216 19.70 15.25 22.56
N VAL A 217 20.67 14.39 22.19
CA VAL A 217 20.57 12.94 22.35
C VAL A 217 20.36 12.53 23.81
N SER A 218 21.17 13.08 24.74
CA SER A 218 21.05 12.72 26.16
C SER A 218 19.69 13.12 26.76
N ALA A 219 19.07 14.17 26.25
CA ALA A 219 17.73 14.57 26.67
C ALA A 219 16.67 13.58 26.17
N ALA A 220 16.83 13.06 24.94
CA ALA A 220 15.96 12.01 24.41
C ALA A 220 16.10 10.69 25.18
N VAL A 221 17.35 10.29 25.49
CA VAL A 221 17.64 9.12 26.34
C VAL A 221 16.99 9.25 27.69
N LYS A 222 17.13 10.39 28.35
CA LYS A 222 16.55 10.65 29.67
C LYS A 222 15.02 10.48 29.64
N ARG A 223 14.33 11.10 28.67
CA ARG A 223 12.87 10.98 28.54
C ARG A 223 12.45 9.53 28.31
N ALA A 224 13.16 8.79 27.45
CA ALA A 224 12.87 7.39 27.15
C ALA A 224 13.06 6.49 28.38
N THR A 225 14.18 6.64 29.09
CA THR A 225 14.47 5.81 30.28
C THR A 225 13.57 6.13 31.47
N GLU A 226 13.14 7.37 31.63
CA GLU A 226 12.18 7.76 32.68
C GLU A 226 10.80 7.13 32.51
N ILE A 227 10.27 7.02 31.27
CA ILE A 227 8.99 6.35 31.04
C ILE A 227 9.14 4.83 31.13
N VAL A 228 10.25 4.27 30.62
CA VAL A 228 10.55 2.83 30.78
C VAL A 228 10.60 2.46 32.25
N ALA A 229 11.28 3.25 33.09
CA ALA A 229 11.34 3.01 34.54
C ALA A 229 9.95 3.06 35.19
N ALA A 230 9.16 4.09 34.87
CA ALA A 230 7.80 4.24 35.43
C ALA A 230 6.85 3.09 35.08
N ILE A 231 6.90 2.59 33.85
CA ILE A 231 6.10 1.44 33.45
C ILE A 231 6.66 0.16 34.12
N SER A 232 7.98 -0.01 34.17
CA SER A 232 8.60 -1.17 34.81
C SER A 232 8.34 -1.27 36.32
N GLU A 233 8.10 -0.15 37.01
CA GLU A 233 7.67 -0.13 38.42
C GLU A 233 6.27 -0.71 38.59
N SER A 234 5.41 -0.61 37.56
CA SER A 234 4.03 -1.10 37.58
C SER A 234 3.88 -2.49 36.95
N ASP A 235 4.77 -2.87 36.02
CA ASP A 235 4.87 -4.19 35.37
C ASP A 235 6.32 -4.62 35.24
N GLU A 236 6.79 -5.46 36.17
CA GLU A 236 8.15 -6.00 36.15
C GLU A 236 8.45 -6.91 34.94
N SER A 237 7.44 -7.35 34.21
CA SER A 237 7.59 -8.20 33.03
C SER A 237 7.70 -7.40 31.71
N ALA A 238 7.45 -6.10 31.72
CA ALA A 238 7.42 -5.25 30.54
C ALA A 238 8.77 -5.21 29.81
N LEU A 239 8.71 -5.38 28.48
CA LEU A 239 9.83 -5.29 27.56
C LEU A 239 9.56 -4.19 26.51
N PHE A 240 10.57 -3.43 26.19
CA PHE A 240 10.40 -2.19 25.44
C PHE A 240 11.10 -2.20 24.09
N VAL A 241 10.42 -1.65 23.07
CA VAL A 241 10.99 -1.21 21.82
C VAL A 241 10.88 0.31 21.75
N LEU A 242 12.00 1.00 21.57
CA LEU A 242 12.03 2.46 21.46
C LEU A 242 11.86 2.87 20.00
N ARG A 243 10.70 3.43 19.65
CA ARG A 243 10.38 3.89 18.29
C ARG A 243 10.95 5.29 18.09
N THR A 244 12.14 5.35 17.49
CA THR A 244 12.83 6.63 17.24
C THR A 244 12.28 7.31 16.00
N ASP A 245 11.73 8.50 16.19
CA ASP A 245 11.33 9.38 15.12
C ASP A 245 12.39 10.47 14.93
N PHE A 246 13.05 10.45 13.77
CA PHE A 246 14.12 11.37 13.46
C PHE A 246 13.57 12.76 13.15
N ARG A 247 13.85 13.74 14.01
CA ARG A 247 13.41 15.13 13.88
C ARG A 247 14.55 16.05 13.47
N ALA A 248 14.29 16.88 12.47
CA ALA A 248 15.23 17.94 12.11
C ALA A 248 15.28 19.00 13.23
N PRO A 249 16.47 19.52 13.62
CA PRO A 249 16.57 20.61 14.58
C PRO A 249 15.98 21.90 14.01
N ARG A 250 15.57 22.84 14.87
CA ARG A 250 14.82 24.06 14.47
C ARG A 250 15.49 24.91 13.39
N ASP A 251 16.83 24.90 13.32
CA ASP A 251 17.63 25.68 12.38
C ASP A 251 18.36 24.81 11.34
N TRP A 252 17.87 23.59 11.13
CA TRP A 252 18.48 22.61 10.25
C TRP A 252 18.69 23.13 8.83
N ASP A 253 17.78 23.93 8.30
CA ASP A 253 17.83 24.50 6.95
C ASP A 253 18.98 25.49 6.75
N ARG A 254 19.50 26.08 7.84
CA ARG A 254 20.68 26.92 7.80
C ARG A 254 21.97 26.10 7.83
N LYS A 255 21.96 25.02 8.59
CA LYS A 255 23.10 24.10 8.75
C LYS A 255 23.27 23.20 7.52
N TYR A 256 22.18 22.61 7.03
CA TYR A 256 22.16 21.67 5.90
C TYR A 256 21.47 22.29 4.68
N LYS A 257 22.14 23.22 4.01
CA LYS A 257 21.53 24.06 2.95
C LYS A 257 21.01 23.28 1.75
N LYS A 258 21.61 22.13 1.43
CA LYS A 258 21.20 21.27 0.30
C LYS A 258 20.13 20.26 0.68
N ALA A 259 19.98 19.98 1.98
CA ALA A 259 19.13 18.93 2.50
C ALA A 259 17.64 19.21 2.36
N ARG A 260 17.24 20.44 2.08
CA ARG A 260 15.84 20.81 2.07
C ARG A 260 15.09 20.14 0.94
N TYR A 261 14.13 19.28 1.31
CA TYR A 261 13.21 18.65 0.38
C TYR A 261 12.46 19.70 -0.44
N LYS A 262 12.39 19.53 -1.75
CA LYS A 262 11.66 20.43 -2.65
C LYS A 262 10.62 19.66 -3.42
N THR A 263 9.45 20.24 -3.55
CA THR A 263 8.33 19.72 -4.30
C THR A 263 7.87 20.78 -5.30
N ASP A 264 7.84 20.48 -6.59
CA ASP A 264 7.50 21.45 -7.65
C ASP A 264 8.29 22.78 -7.50
N GLY A 265 9.56 22.68 -7.13
CA GLY A 265 10.43 23.82 -6.87
C GLY A 265 10.14 24.58 -5.56
N LYS A 266 9.11 24.18 -4.79
CA LYS A 266 8.79 24.79 -3.49
C LYS A 266 9.46 24.02 -2.35
N PRO A 267 10.18 24.69 -1.44
CA PRO A 267 10.79 24.03 -0.33
C PRO A 267 9.73 23.51 0.66
N ALA A 268 9.84 22.24 1.05
CA ALA A 268 9.13 21.67 2.18
C ALA A 268 9.94 21.85 3.48
N ASP A 269 9.31 21.68 4.61
CA ASP A 269 9.96 21.86 5.92
C ASP A 269 10.54 20.53 6.43
N GLU A 270 11.23 19.83 5.54
CA GLU A 270 11.82 18.53 5.81
C GLU A 270 13.13 18.32 5.05
N PRO A 271 14.06 17.54 5.61
CA PRO A 271 15.28 17.13 4.91
C PRO A 271 14.94 16.06 3.85
N SER A 272 15.66 16.13 2.73
CA SER A 272 15.65 15.09 1.71
C SER A 272 16.26 13.79 2.22
N VAL A 273 15.69 12.65 1.85
CA VAL A 273 16.29 11.34 2.12
C VAL A 273 17.67 11.18 1.44
N CYS A 274 17.90 11.96 0.38
CA CYS A 274 19.13 11.90 -0.42
C CYS A 274 20.30 12.72 0.16
N ASP A 275 20.10 13.50 1.23
CA ASP A 275 21.16 14.32 1.81
C ASP A 275 22.10 13.49 2.70
N ASP A 276 23.31 13.24 2.21
CA ASP A 276 24.29 12.40 2.90
C ASP A 276 24.79 13.06 4.22
N GLU A 277 24.88 14.40 4.29
CA GLU A 277 25.40 15.12 5.47
C GLU A 277 24.40 15.05 6.63
N PHE A 278 23.13 15.32 6.38
CA PHE A 278 22.09 15.25 7.41
C PHE A 278 21.97 13.83 7.98
N TRP A 279 21.90 12.82 7.10
CA TRP A 279 21.70 11.43 7.53
C TRP A 279 22.93 10.81 8.17
N ALA A 280 24.15 11.28 7.87
CA ALA A 280 25.35 10.89 8.62
C ALA A 280 25.26 11.35 10.08
N VAL A 281 24.78 12.58 10.33
CA VAL A 281 24.55 13.06 11.70
C VAL A 281 23.41 12.30 12.38
N ALA A 282 22.34 11.94 11.64
CA ALA A 282 21.26 11.12 12.18
C ALA A 282 21.76 9.73 12.63
N GLU A 283 22.63 9.10 11.84
CA GLU A 283 23.30 7.85 12.20
C GLU A 283 24.13 7.99 13.47
N GLU A 284 24.94 9.04 13.59
CA GLU A 284 25.73 9.30 14.78
C GLU A 284 24.85 9.55 16.02
N CYS A 285 23.73 10.28 15.88
CA CYS A 285 22.75 10.48 16.94
C CYS A 285 22.10 9.16 17.38
N LEU A 286 21.75 8.30 16.43
CA LEU A 286 21.19 6.98 16.73
C LEU A 286 22.19 6.09 17.47
N VAL A 287 23.42 6.02 17.00
CA VAL A 287 24.51 5.24 17.65
C VAL A 287 24.68 5.69 19.09
N GLU A 288 24.74 6.99 19.32
CA GLU A 288 24.90 7.56 20.67
C GLU A 288 23.67 7.29 21.55
N PHE A 289 22.45 7.41 21.00
CA PHE A 289 21.21 7.08 21.69
C PHE A 289 21.22 5.62 22.14
N VAL A 290 21.48 4.67 21.23
CA VAL A 290 21.54 3.24 21.53
C VAL A 290 22.58 2.94 22.63
N LYS A 291 23.79 3.50 22.53
CA LYS A 291 24.85 3.30 23.52
C LYS A 291 24.47 3.83 24.90
N GLN A 292 23.90 5.03 24.98
CA GLN A 292 23.48 5.61 26.26
C GLN A 292 22.34 4.83 26.90
N VAL A 293 21.33 4.38 26.13
CA VAL A 293 20.24 3.55 26.67
C VAL A 293 20.80 2.21 27.15
N ARG A 294 21.71 1.58 26.39
CA ARG A 294 22.36 0.33 26.83
C ARG A 294 23.25 0.49 28.07
N ALA A 295 23.75 1.67 28.32
CA ALA A 295 24.52 1.97 29.54
C ALA A 295 23.65 2.40 30.73
N SER A 296 22.35 2.55 30.55
CA SER A 296 21.39 2.94 31.59
C SER A 296 20.94 1.76 32.46
N GLU A 297 20.33 2.05 33.61
CA GLU A 297 19.73 1.05 34.52
C GLU A 297 18.56 0.29 33.86
N GLN A 298 18.03 0.80 32.74
CA GLN A 298 16.92 0.20 32.01
C GLN A 298 17.36 -0.72 30.85
N SER A 299 18.65 -0.97 30.70
CA SER A 299 19.25 -1.72 29.57
C SER A 299 18.64 -3.10 29.36
N ASP A 300 18.33 -3.82 30.45
CA ASP A 300 17.79 -5.19 30.41
C ASP A 300 16.30 -5.24 30.01
N ARG A 301 15.63 -4.11 30.02
CA ARG A 301 14.21 -3.97 29.65
C ARG A 301 14.03 -3.56 28.18
N VAL A 302 15.00 -2.87 27.60
CA VAL A 302 14.93 -2.43 26.22
C VAL A 302 15.50 -3.50 25.29
N ILE A 303 14.63 -4.05 24.43
CA ILE A 303 14.96 -5.19 23.55
C ILE A 303 15.15 -4.76 22.09
N GLY A 304 14.87 -3.50 21.74
CA GLY A 304 14.99 -3.08 20.36
C GLY A 304 14.74 -1.60 20.11
N VAL A 305 14.97 -1.22 18.87
CA VAL A 305 14.65 0.10 18.33
C VAL A 305 13.79 -0.04 17.07
N HIS A 306 12.86 0.87 16.87
CA HIS A 306 12.08 0.99 15.64
C HIS A 306 12.44 2.33 15.00
N LEU A 307 12.81 2.31 13.73
CA LEU A 307 13.29 3.47 12.99
C LEU A 307 12.14 4.11 12.21
N ASP A 308 11.91 5.38 12.43
CA ASP A 308 10.85 6.09 11.73
C ASP A 308 11.25 7.53 11.37
N ARG A 309 10.73 8.01 10.29
CA ARG A 309 10.75 9.42 9.89
C ARG A 309 9.57 9.71 8.96
N ASN A 310 8.49 10.29 9.50
CA ASN A 310 7.27 10.53 8.71
C ASN A 310 6.90 9.30 7.85
N GLU A 311 6.95 8.11 8.44
CA GLU A 311 6.80 6.85 7.71
C GLU A 311 7.62 6.84 6.40
N TRP A 312 8.87 7.35 6.51
CA TRP A 312 9.83 7.46 5.41
C TRP A 312 9.29 8.20 4.19
N PHE A 313 8.81 9.44 4.47
CA PHE A 313 8.37 10.39 3.45
C PHE A 313 7.08 10.02 2.73
N TYR A 314 6.17 9.42 3.46
CA TYR A 314 4.81 9.30 2.98
C TYR A 314 4.27 10.68 2.64
N ARG A 315 4.06 10.91 1.33
CA ARG A 315 3.50 12.14 0.79
C ARG A 315 2.31 11.83 -0.08
N ASN A 316 1.19 12.42 0.24
CA ASN A 316 0.06 12.41 -0.66
C ASN A 316 0.33 13.33 -1.85
N GLY A 317 -0.06 12.85 -3.03
CA GLY A 317 -0.13 13.66 -4.22
C GLY A 317 1.09 13.58 -5.13
N THR A 318 1.18 14.50 -6.04
CA THR A 318 2.05 14.53 -7.22
C THR A 318 3.49 14.94 -6.93
N THR A 319 3.97 14.74 -5.71
CA THR A 319 5.20 15.39 -5.27
C THR A 319 6.38 14.44 -5.20
N CYS A 320 7.40 14.73 -5.99
CA CYS A 320 8.70 14.11 -5.91
C CYS A 320 9.72 15.09 -5.35
N ASP A 321 10.74 14.56 -4.69
CA ASP A 321 11.88 15.37 -4.27
C ASP A 321 12.67 15.87 -5.48
N ASN A 322 12.69 17.17 -5.73
CA ASN A 322 13.54 17.80 -6.74
C ASN A 322 14.59 18.74 -6.12
N SER A 323 15.06 18.40 -4.91
CA SER A 323 16.15 19.09 -4.22
C SER A 323 17.50 18.92 -4.93
N ASP A 324 18.45 19.76 -4.54
CA ASP A 324 19.83 19.64 -5.02
C ASP A 324 20.47 18.31 -4.57
N ALA A 325 20.13 17.84 -3.37
CA ALA A 325 20.57 16.55 -2.85
C ALA A 325 19.98 15.38 -3.68
N ALA A 326 18.69 15.43 -4.03
CA ALA A 326 18.06 14.43 -4.87
C ALA A 326 18.68 14.40 -6.28
N LYS A 327 19.01 15.55 -6.86
CA LYS A 327 19.67 15.63 -8.17
C LYS A 327 21.07 15.01 -8.14
N GLU A 328 21.87 15.32 -7.11
CA GLU A 328 23.20 14.72 -6.92
C GLU A 328 23.11 13.21 -6.68
N GLY A 329 22.15 12.77 -5.85
CA GLY A 329 21.88 11.35 -5.59
C GLY A 329 21.44 10.60 -6.84
N PHE A 330 20.52 11.18 -7.63
CA PHE A 330 20.04 10.58 -8.86
C PHE A 330 21.15 10.41 -9.90
N SER A 331 22.03 11.40 -10.05
CA SER A 331 23.20 11.28 -10.93
C SER A 331 24.13 10.11 -10.51
N LYS A 332 24.39 9.97 -9.20
CA LYS A 332 25.20 8.85 -8.65
C LYS A 332 24.51 7.50 -8.91
N TRP A 333 23.18 7.42 -8.66
CA TRP A 333 22.40 6.20 -8.83
C TRP A 333 22.32 5.78 -10.31
N VAL A 334 22.06 6.72 -11.23
CA VAL A 334 22.02 6.46 -12.68
C VAL A 334 23.38 6.00 -13.17
N ARG A 335 24.49 6.66 -12.76
CA ARG A 335 25.86 6.26 -13.10
C ARG A 335 26.14 4.83 -12.67
N HIS A 336 25.75 4.47 -11.45
CA HIS A 336 25.91 3.13 -10.92
C HIS A 336 25.03 2.12 -11.68
N ARG A 337 23.74 2.45 -11.88
CA ARG A 337 22.78 1.57 -12.57
C ARG A 337 23.19 1.23 -13.98
N TYR A 338 23.77 2.19 -14.70
CA TYR A 338 24.23 2.01 -16.07
C TYR A 338 25.76 1.76 -16.15
N ARG A 339 26.42 1.37 -15.03
CA ARG A 339 27.85 1.02 -14.94
C ARG A 339 28.77 2.08 -15.56
N ASP A 340 28.43 3.36 -15.43
CA ASP A 340 29.15 4.49 -16.04
C ASP A 340 29.24 4.40 -17.58
N ASP A 341 28.38 3.58 -18.20
CA ASP A 341 28.30 3.44 -19.66
C ASP A 341 27.26 4.39 -20.24
N LYS A 342 27.75 5.46 -20.89
CA LYS A 342 26.89 6.48 -21.53
C LYS A 342 26.08 5.91 -22.69
N VAL A 343 26.54 4.87 -23.35
CA VAL A 343 25.80 4.24 -24.47
C VAL A 343 24.57 3.55 -23.96
N SER A 344 24.71 2.76 -22.89
CA SER A 344 23.58 2.11 -22.22
C SER A 344 22.56 3.13 -21.67
N LEU A 345 23.03 4.23 -21.05
CA LEU A 345 22.16 5.29 -20.56
C LEU A 345 21.35 5.94 -21.70
N ARG A 346 22.01 6.34 -22.78
CA ARG A 346 21.39 6.99 -23.95
C ARG A 346 20.39 6.08 -24.63
N ALA A 347 20.73 4.79 -24.75
CA ALA A 347 19.83 3.80 -25.29
C ALA A 347 18.59 3.61 -24.43
N ALA A 348 18.76 3.47 -23.11
CA ALA A 348 17.66 3.25 -22.18
C ALA A 348 16.70 4.44 -22.10
N TRP A 349 17.24 5.66 -22.10
CA TRP A 349 16.42 6.88 -22.01
C TRP A 349 15.95 7.39 -23.38
N PHE A 350 16.40 6.74 -24.45
CA PHE A 350 16.15 7.18 -25.82
C PHE A 350 16.50 8.67 -26.03
N ASP A 351 17.64 9.06 -25.48
CA ASP A 351 18.15 10.44 -25.47
C ASP A 351 19.64 10.42 -25.80
N GLY A 352 19.98 10.85 -27.05
CA GLY A 352 21.37 10.88 -27.55
C GLY A 352 22.30 11.84 -26.79
N ASP A 353 21.73 12.82 -26.06
CA ASP A 353 22.46 13.82 -25.30
C ASP A 353 22.56 13.48 -23.80
N ALA A 354 21.96 12.38 -23.36
CA ALA A 354 22.02 11.96 -21.97
C ALA A 354 23.46 11.80 -21.49
N ASP A 355 23.78 12.38 -20.36
CA ASP A 355 25.09 12.38 -19.74
C ASP A 355 24.98 12.34 -18.23
N PHE A 356 25.76 11.50 -17.56
CA PHE A 356 25.75 11.34 -16.10
C PHE A 356 26.03 12.66 -15.36
N ASP A 357 26.82 13.57 -15.93
CA ASP A 357 27.17 14.86 -15.33
C ASP A 357 26.07 15.93 -15.54
N ARG A 358 25.05 15.60 -16.35
CA ARG A 358 23.94 16.51 -16.71
C ARG A 358 22.57 15.88 -16.48
N VAL A 359 22.49 14.97 -15.53
CA VAL A 359 21.22 14.33 -15.16
C VAL A 359 20.30 15.37 -14.54
N GLU A 360 19.16 15.59 -15.19
CA GLU A 360 18.08 16.41 -14.66
C GLU A 360 16.95 15.52 -14.13
N ILE A 361 16.34 15.94 -13.04
CA ILE A 361 15.14 15.28 -12.52
C ILE A 361 14.00 15.52 -13.52
N PRO A 362 13.29 14.48 -13.98
CA PRO A 362 12.19 14.65 -14.92
C PRO A 362 11.06 15.45 -14.29
N GLU A 363 10.42 16.31 -15.07
CA GLU A 363 9.24 17.04 -14.63
C GLU A 363 8.12 16.04 -14.31
N GLN A 364 7.52 16.23 -13.14
CA GLN A 364 6.45 15.35 -12.64
C GLN A 364 5.07 15.83 -13.14
N SER A 365 4.93 17.12 -13.41
CA SER A 365 3.72 17.73 -13.92
C SER A 365 3.59 17.49 -15.41
N GLY A 366 2.64 16.70 -15.81
CA GLY A 366 2.22 16.56 -17.19
C GLY A 366 2.31 15.14 -17.68
N SER A 367 1.24 14.41 -17.49
CA SER A 367 0.89 13.36 -18.43
C SER A 367 0.72 14.02 -19.80
N PRO A 368 1.33 13.52 -20.87
CA PRO A 368 1.10 14.01 -22.23
C PRO A 368 -0.38 13.86 -22.65
N SER A 369 -1.12 12.96 -21.99
CA SER A 369 -2.56 12.80 -22.14
C SER A 369 -3.24 12.81 -20.76
N PRO A 370 -4.37 13.50 -20.57
CA PRO A 370 -5.13 13.46 -19.31
C PRO A 370 -5.72 12.08 -18.97
N ASP A 371 -5.73 11.16 -19.92
CA ASP A 371 -6.28 9.81 -19.77
C ASP A 371 -5.20 8.73 -19.67
N GLU A 372 -3.92 9.11 -19.69
CA GLU A 372 -2.80 8.17 -19.58
C GLU A 372 -2.73 7.54 -18.17
N PHE A 373 -2.85 6.22 -18.08
CA PHE A 373 -2.73 5.47 -16.84
C PHE A 373 -1.30 5.14 -16.49
N VAL A 374 -0.60 4.62 -17.47
CA VAL A 374 0.73 4.06 -17.36
C VAL A 374 1.58 4.74 -18.41
N ARG A 375 2.71 5.29 -18.01
CA ARG A 375 3.65 5.87 -18.98
C ARG A 375 4.19 4.81 -19.90
N THR A 376 3.98 4.99 -21.18
CA THR A 376 4.47 4.13 -22.23
C THR A 376 5.58 4.79 -23.04
N GLY A 377 6.23 3.98 -23.89
CA GLY A 377 7.28 4.44 -24.78
C GLY A 377 8.63 4.66 -24.10
N ARG A 378 9.65 4.78 -24.91
CA ARG A 378 11.05 4.81 -24.48
C ARG A 378 11.42 5.99 -23.59
N ARG A 379 10.73 7.14 -23.75
CA ARG A 379 10.96 8.35 -22.95
C ARG A 379 10.50 8.21 -21.49
N ALA A 380 9.63 7.26 -21.22
CA ALA A 380 9.15 6.98 -19.86
C ALA A 380 10.26 6.48 -18.94
N ARG A 381 11.30 5.85 -19.47
CA ARG A 381 12.35 5.19 -18.69
C ARG A 381 13.06 6.11 -17.70
N ARG A 382 13.39 7.33 -18.11
CA ARG A 382 14.02 8.33 -17.21
C ARG A 382 13.15 8.65 -16.00
N TRP A 383 11.84 8.75 -16.21
CA TRP A 383 10.87 9.02 -15.15
C TRP A 383 10.73 7.81 -14.20
N VAL A 384 10.66 6.60 -14.75
CA VAL A 384 10.64 5.34 -14.00
C VAL A 384 11.91 5.17 -13.18
N ASP A 385 13.08 5.44 -13.76
CA ASP A 385 14.36 5.38 -13.06
C ASP A 385 14.41 6.35 -11.88
N TYR A 386 13.83 7.54 -12.02
CA TYR A 386 13.77 8.50 -10.94
C TYR A 386 12.87 8.03 -9.78
N ASN A 387 11.71 7.45 -10.06
CA ASN A 387 10.82 6.90 -9.06
C ASN A 387 11.46 5.71 -8.30
N LEU A 388 12.15 4.85 -9.03
CA LEU A 388 12.91 3.74 -8.42
C LEU A 388 14.10 4.24 -7.59
N PHE A 389 14.81 5.28 -8.06
CA PHE A 389 15.89 5.92 -7.32
C PHE A 389 15.43 6.45 -5.95
N LEU A 390 14.30 7.12 -5.87
CA LEU A 390 13.79 7.63 -4.60
C LEU A 390 13.51 6.49 -3.62
N SER A 391 12.92 5.41 -4.09
CA SER A 391 12.63 4.23 -3.28
C SER A 391 13.89 3.48 -2.84
N ASP A 392 14.83 3.30 -3.75
CA ASP A 392 16.14 2.69 -3.45
C ASP A 392 16.92 3.51 -2.42
N SER A 393 16.92 4.84 -2.57
CA SER A 393 17.62 5.74 -1.63
C SER A 393 17.01 5.71 -0.24
N THR A 394 15.68 5.59 -0.15
CA THR A 394 14.98 5.45 1.13
C THR A 394 15.40 4.15 1.83
N VAL A 395 15.39 3.03 1.12
CA VAL A 395 15.79 1.72 1.67
C VAL A 395 17.26 1.68 2.04
N ASP A 396 18.15 2.29 1.24
CA ASP A 396 19.58 2.38 1.58
C ASP A 396 19.81 3.16 2.88
N ARG A 397 19.05 4.22 3.09
CA ARG A 397 19.10 5.01 4.31
C ARG A 397 18.62 4.21 5.53
N ILE A 398 17.49 3.52 5.39
CA ILE A 398 16.97 2.60 6.41
C ILE A 398 18.00 1.53 6.76
N ALA A 399 18.57 0.88 5.73
CA ALA A 399 19.55 -0.19 5.92
C ALA A 399 20.84 0.29 6.63
N ASN A 400 21.30 1.51 6.34
CA ASN A 400 22.44 2.11 7.02
C ASN A 400 22.14 2.35 8.51
N LEU A 401 21.01 2.94 8.82
CA LEU A 401 20.59 3.18 10.20
C LEU A 401 20.34 1.87 10.96
N ALA A 402 19.76 0.86 10.31
CA ALA A 402 19.55 -0.46 10.90
C ALA A 402 20.87 -1.13 11.26
N PHE A 403 21.84 -1.12 10.34
CA PHE A 403 23.19 -1.61 10.61
C PHE A 403 23.88 -0.86 11.75
N ALA A 404 23.74 0.47 11.79
CA ALA A 404 24.30 1.31 12.86
C ALA A 404 23.68 0.95 14.22
N ALA A 405 22.37 0.75 14.29
CA ALA A 405 21.66 0.33 15.50
C ALA A 405 22.09 -1.07 15.96
N LYS A 406 22.15 -2.06 15.03
CA LYS A 406 22.66 -3.40 15.32
C LYS A 406 24.11 -3.36 15.83
N SER A 407 24.97 -2.60 15.19
CA SER A 407 26.38 -2.45 15.59
C SER A 407 26.51 -1.79 16.97
N ALA A 408 25.75 -0.72 17.22
CA ALA A 408 25.79 0.00 18.49
C ALA A 408 25.24 -0.82 19.67
N SER A 409 24.28 -1.70 19.39
CA SER A 409 23.73 -2.64 20.37
C SER A 409 24.51 -3.96 20.48
N GLU A 410 25.58 -4.13 19.68
CA GLU A 410 26.38 -5.39 19.63
C GLU A 410 25.51 -6.63 19.31
N GLY A 411 24.47 -6.44 18.45
CA GLY A 411 23.53 -7.48 18.07
C GLY A 411 22.43 -7.83 19.09
N TRP A 412 22.39 -7.17 20.24
CA TRP A 412 21.41 -7.46 21.29
C TRP A 412 19.99 -7.00 20.96
N TRP A 413 19.83 -5.96 20.18
CA TRP A 413 18.54 -5.33 19.90
C TRP A 413 17.99 -5.76 18.55
N LEU A 414 16.68 -6.01 18.50
CA LEU A 414 15.96 -6.06 17.25
C LEU A 414 15.78 -4.63 16.66
N VAL A 415 15.62 -4.59 15.34
CA VAL A 415 15.38 -3.36 14.61
C VAL A 415 14.10 -3.48 13.81
N GLY A 416 13.16 -2.59 14.08
CA GLY A 416 11.93 -2.42 13.33
C GLY A 416 11.96 -1.18 12.44
N VAL A 417 11.04 -1.11 11.48
CA VAL A 417 10.87 0.06 10.60
C VAL A 417 9.45 0.12 10.04
N SER A 418 8.93 1.33 9.84
CA SER A 418 7.69 1.56 9.08
C SER A 418 8.02 1.76 7.61
N TYR A 419 7.57 0.85 6.71
CA TYR A 419 7.86 0.95 5.28
C TYR A 419 7.02 -0.03 4.44
N GLY A 420 6.94 0.24 3.13
CA GLY A 420 6.45 -0.74 2.15
C GLY A 420 4.97 -0.66 1.81
N TYR A 421 4.36 0.50 1.95
CA TYR A 421 2.92 0.72 1.74
C TYR A 421 2.50 0.65 0.27
N THR A 422 2.83 -0.43 -0.41
CA THR A 422 2.63 -0.61 -1.85
C THR A 422 1.15 -0.67 -2.26
N PHE A 423 0.24 -0.97 -1.33
CA PHE A 423 -1.21 -0.97 -1.57
C PHE A 423 -1.90 0.35 -1.24
N GLU A 424 -1.21 1.32 -0.62
CA GLU A 424 -1.79 2.62 -0.23
C GLU A 424 -1.25 3.79 -1.05
N TRP A 425 -0.01 3.68 -1.51
CA TRP A 425 0.64 4.77 -2.22
C TRP A 425 0.33 4.76 -3.70
N SER A 426 -0.44 5.73 -4.10
CA SER A 426 -0.79 5.93 -5.50
C SER A 426 0.26 6.74 -6.28
N HIS A 427 1.24 7.33 -5.59
CA HIS A 427 2.26 8.14 -6.26
C HIS A 427 3.61 7.43 -6.30
N PRO A 428 4.18 7.17 -7.49
CA PRO A 428 5.42 6.41 -7.61
C PRO A 428 6.64 7.12 -7.00
N GLY A 429 6.60 8.45 -6.85
CA GLY A 429 7.63 9.23 -6.18
C GLY A 429 7.60 9.17 -4.64
N SER A 430 6.74 8.35 -4.05
CA SER A 430 6.58 8.22 -2.59
C SER A 430 7.79 7.63 -1.86
N GLY A 431 8.66 6.92 -2.56
CA GLY A 431 9.81 6.25 -1.95
C GLY A 431 9.52 4.84 -1.41
N HIS A 432 8.38 4.21 -1.71
CA HIS A 432 7.95 2.92 -1.18
C HIS A 432 7.99 1.74 -2.17
N LEU A 433 8.66 1.90 -3.33
CA LEU A 433 8.70 0.88 -4.39
C LEU A 433 9.94 -0.04 -4.33
N SER A 434 10.56 -0.19 -3.16
CA SER A 434 11.73 -1.06 -2.97
C SER A 434 11.58 -1.98 -1.74
N LEU A 435 10.34 -2.42 -1.46
CA LEU A 435 10.06 -3.32 -0.35
C LEU A 435 10.82 -4.64 -0.49
N GLY A 436 10.88 -5.22 -1.67
CA GLY A 436 11.64 -6.45 -1.92
C GLY A 436 13.13 -6.30 -1.60
N LYS A 437 13.71 -5.10 -1.78
CA LYS A 437 15.07 -4.78 -1.35
C LYS A 437 15.18 -4.75 0.18
N LEU A 438 14.24 -4.10 0.87
CA LEU A 438 14.23 -4.02 2.33
C LEU A 438 14.06 -5.39 2.99
N LEU A 439 13.17 -6.25 2.46
CA LEU A 439 12.94 -7.59 2.98
C LEU A 439 14.19 -8.49 2.99
N ARG A 440 15.14 -8.21 2.12
CA ARG A 440 16.44 -8.90 2.07
C ARG A 440 17.49 -8.28 3.00
N CYS A 441 17.21 -7.13 3.64
CA CYS A 441 18.14 -6.50 4.57
C CYS A 441 18.28 -7.35 5.85
N PRO A 442 19.49 -7.84 6.18
CA PRO A 442 19.68 -8.71 7.35
C PRO A 442 19.54 -7.98 8.68
N ASP A 443 19.74 -6.66 8.68
CA ASP A 443 19.77 -5.83 9.90
C ASP A 443 18.37 -5.37 10.34
N VAL A 444 17.33 -5.57 9.52
CA VAL A 444 15.92 -5.30 9.84
C VAL A 444 15.23 -6.59 10.26
N ASP A 445 14.61 -6.62 11.44
CA ASP A 445 13.92 -7.80 12.00
C ASP A 445 12.43 -7.79 11.69
N TYR A 446 11.77 -6.65 11.84
CA TYR A 446 10.34 -6.52 11.59
C TYR A 446 9.99 -5.20 10.89
N ILE A 447 8.85 -5.21 10.23
CA ILE A 447 8.31 -4.04 9.54
C ILE A 447 6.90 -3.79 10.05
N SER A 448 6.50 -2.51 10.19
CA SER A 448 5.14 -2.17 10.60
C SER A 448 4.46 -1.19 9.65
N GLY A 449 3.14 -1.09 9.77
CA GLY A 449 2.34 -0.10 9.10
C GLY A 449 0.86 -0.16 9.51
N PRO A 450 0.14 0.98 9.44
CA PRO A 450 -1.26 1.04 9.85
C PRO A 450 -2.16 0.33 8.82
N PRO A 451 -3.28 -0.27 9.25
CA PRO A 451 -4.32 -0.68 8.33
C PRO A 451 -4.79 0.49 7.46
N SER A 452 -5.24 0.20 6.25
CA SER A 452 -5.71 1.23 5.31
C SER A 452 -6.69 2.20 5.97
N TYR A 453 -6.44 3.49 5.80
CA TYR A 453 -7.34 4.52 6.31
C TYR A 453 -8.62 4.68 5.48
N LYS A 454 -8.65 4.17 4.26
CA LYS A 454 -9.79 4.32 3.33
C LYS A 454 -10.99 3.44 3.64
N SER A 455 -10.82 2.42 4.45
CA SER A 455 -11.84 1.38 4.65
C SER A 455 -11.85 0.89 6.11
N ARG A 456 -11.87 1.84 7.07
CA ARG A 456 -11.80 1.53 8.52
C ARG A 456 -13.14 1.34 9.19
N GLU A 457 -14.22 1.84 8.60
CA GLU A 457 -15.56 1.77 9.17
C GLU A 457 -15.99 0.31 9.41
N PRO A 458 -16.94 0.07 10.33
CA PRO A 458 -17.59 -1.22 10.48
C PRO A 458 -18.21 -1.71 9.16
N GLY A 459 -17.99 -2.99 8.82
CA GLY A 459 -18.40 -3.58 7.54
C GLY A 459 -17.42 -3.36 6.39
N SER A 460 -16.33 -2.58 6.62
CA SER A 460 -15.25 -2.36 5.67
C SER A 460 -14.04 -3.24 5.99
N SER A 461 -13.09 -3.36 5.05
CA SER A 461 -12.02 -4.36 5.12
C SER A 461 -10.85 -3.98 6.01
N ALA A 462 -10.54 -2.69 6.19
CA ALA A 462 -9.30 -2.20 6.82
C ALA A 462 -8.07 -3.04 6.44
N PRO A 463 -7.77 -3.19 5.13
CA PRO A 463 -6.79 -4.15 4.67
C PRO A 463 -5.37 -3.68 4.97
N PHE A 464 -4.41 -4.61 4.93
CA PHE A 464 -2.99 -4.28 5.07
C PHE A 464 -2.50 -3.36 3.97
N PRO A 465 -1.55 -2.44 4.28
CA PRO A 465 -0.99 -1.50 3.30
C PRO A 465 0.05 -2.13 2.38
N ALA A 466 0.47 -3.37 2.65
CA ALA A 466 1.59 -4.06 2.00
C ALA A 466 1.25 -5.52 1.65
N PRO A 467 2.00 -6.19 0.75
CA PRO A 467 1.83 -7.61 0.45
C PRO A 467 2.29 -8.46 1.64
N ILE A 468 1.37 -8.66 2.56
CA ILE A 468 1.59 -9.12 3.93
C ILE A 468 2.30 -10.48 4.03
N ASP A 469 2.04 -11.41 3.10
CA ASP A 469 2.64 -12.74 3.13
C ASP A 469 4.09 -12.76 2.65
N SER A 470 4.56 -11.71 1.95
CA SER A 470 5.98 -11.56 1.57
C SER A 470 6.88 -11.39 2.79
N PHE A 471 6.39 -10.80 3.87
CA PHE A 471 7.21 -10.61 5.08
C PHE A 471 7.58 -11.96 5.69
N ALA A 472 6.60 -12.81 5.96
CA ALA A 472 6.82 -14.14 6.50
C ALA A 472 7.68 -15.01 5.56
N LEU A 473 7.44 -14.96 4.25
CA LEU A 473 8.21 -15.69 3.25
C LEU A 473 9.70 -15.25 3.24
N ASN A 474 9.99 -14.00 3.60
CA ASN A 474 11.33 -13.45 3.71
C ASN A 474 11.90 -13.50 5.14
N GLY A 475 11.25 -14.20 6.07
CA GLY A 475 11.71 -14.36 7.46
C GLY A 475 11.59 -13.10 8.31
N LYS A 476 10.69 -12.18 7.94
CA LYS A 476 10.42 -10.93 8.65
C LYS A 476 9.06 -10.99 9.34
N LEU A 477 8.97 -10.41 10.54
CA LEU A 477 7.67 -10.21 11.19
C LEU A 477 7.04 -8.91 10.66
N TYR A 478 5.77 -8.96 10.27
CA TYR A 478 4.98 -7.76 10.06
C TYR A 478 4.15 -7.47 11.31
N VAL A 479 4.03 -6.20 11.71
CA VAL A 479 3.22 -5.75 12.84
C VAL A 479 2.22 -4.71 12.34
N SER A 480 0.93 -4.97 12.47
CA SER A 480 -0.11 -3.99 12.14
C SER A 480 -0.16 -2.91 13.22
N ASP A 481 0.09 -1.66 12.85
CA ASP A 481 -0.02 -0.49 13.73
C ASP A 481 -1.50 -0.08 13.85
N ASP A 482 -2.24 -0.71 14.77
CA ASP A 482 -3.69 -0.54 14.94
C ASP A 482 -4.00 0.74 15.73
N ASP A 483 -4.03 1.88 15.06
CA ASP A 483 -4.34 3.19 15.61
C ASP A 483 -5.84 3.55 15.52
N PHE A 484 -6.72 2.56 15.71
CA PHE A 484 -8.17 2.78 15.71
C PHE A 484 -8.57 3.71 16.84
N LYS A 485 -9.22 4.84 16.48
CA LYS A 485 -9.75 5.76 17.47
C LYS A 485 -10.86 5.09 18.28
N THR A 486 -10.67 5.08 19.60
CA THR A 486 -11.64 4.54 20.55
C THR A 486 -12.63 5.62 21.01
N PRO A 487 -13.71 5.27 21.73
CA PRO A 487 -14.59 6.27 22.31
C PRO A 487 -13.90 7.22 23.29
N PHE A 488 -12.71 6.85 23.78
CA PHE A 488 -11.92 7.67 24.72
C PHE A 488 -10.96 8.64 24.03
N SER A 489 -10.78 8.54 22.70
CA SER A 489 -9.79 9.35 21.96
C SER A 489 -10.09 10.85 21.97
N GLY A 490 -11.31 11.25 22.38
CA GLY A 490 -11.71 12.65 22.33
C GLY A 490 -11.96 13.16 20.91
N GLY A 491 -12.32 14.45 20.81
CA GLY A 491 -12.60 15.09 19.53
C GLY A 491 -14.08 15.14 19.20
N THR A 492 -14.57 16.34 18.86
CA THR A 492 -15.98 16.60 18.50
C THR A 492 -16.19 16.63 17.00
N GLU A 493 -15.10 16.78 16.22
CA GLU A 493 -15.17 16.87 14.76
C GLU A 493 -15.23 15.48 14.14
N PRO A 494 -16.09 15.28 13.13
CA PRO A 494 -16.10 14.04 12.37
C PRO A 494 -14.79 13.91 11.63
N ASP A 495 -13.96 12.95 12.03
CA ASP A 495 -12.79 12.56 11.29
C ASP A 495 -13.20 11.47 10.28
N THR A 496 -13.28 11.87 9.03
CA THR A 496 -13.63 10.94 7.93
C THR A 496 -12.46 10.04 7.55
N TYR A 497 -11.26 10.42 7.95
CA TYR A 497 -10.04 9.70 7.63
C TYR A 497 -9.77 8.56 8.63
N ASN A 498 -9.83 8.84 9.93
CA ASN A 498 -9.73 7.83 10.98
C ASN A 498 -10.96 7.90 11.88
N PRO A 499 -12.07 7.23 11.50
CA PRO A 499 -13.34 7.34 12.22
C PRO A 499 -13.25 6.73 13.62
N VAL A 500 -13.87 7.40 14.58
CA VAL A 500 -13.99 6.89 15.96
C VAL A 500 -14.88 5.66 15.97
N MET A 501 -14.42 4.57 16.57
CA MET A 501 -15.22 3.38 16.88
C MET A 501 -16.18 3.72 18.04
N LYS A 502 -17.41 4.16 17.71
CA LYS A 502 -18.33 4.81 18.64
C LYS A 502 -18.89 3.92 19.75
N THR A 503 -18.81 2.61 19.59
CA THR A 503 -19.34 1.64 20.56
C THR A 503 -18.30 0.60 20.94
N PRO A 504 -18.38 -0.01 22.12
CA PRO A 504 -17.50 -1.10 22.51
C PRO A 504 -17.51 -2.25 21.49
N GLN A 505 -18.66 -2.56 20.91
CA GLN A 505 -18.82 -3.64 19.92
C GLN A 505 -18.13 -3.30 18.59
N ALA A 506 -18.22 -2.05 18.12
CA ALA A 506 -17.51 -1.61 16.92
C ALA A 506 -15.99 -1.69 17.10
N LEU A 507 -15.49 -1.27 18.29
CA LEU A 507 -14.08 -1.36 18.63
C LEU A 507 -13.63 -2.83 18.75
N GLU A 508 -14.43 -3.68 19.40
CA GLU A 508 -14.18 -5.11 19.48
C GLU A 508 -14.07 -5.73 18.10
N SER A 509 -15.01 -5.42 17.20
CA SER A 509 -15.02 -5.89 15.83
C SER A 509 -13.80 -5.40 15.04
N ALA A 510 -13.35 -4.16 15.25
CA ALA A 510 -12.16 -3.63 14.60
C ALA A 510 -10.88 -4.35 15.08
N HIS A 511 -10.72 -4.56 16.40
CA HIS A 511 -9.58 -5.28 16.96
C HIS A 511 -9.54 -6.75 16.49
N TRP A 512 -10.69 -7.46 16.51
CA TRP A 512 -10.73 -8.83 16.04
C TRP A 512 -10.60 -8.96 14.52
N ARG A 513 -11.06 -7.98 13.73
CA ARG A 513 -10.81 -7.95 12.29
C ARG A 513 -9.31 -7.89 12.00
N SER A 514 -8.59 -6.98 12.67
CA SER A 514 -7.13 -6.85 12.54
C SER A 514 -6.39 -8.08 13.08
N ALA A 515 -6.73 -8.54 14.28
CA ALA A 515 -6.10 -9.71 14.88
C ALA A 515 -6.36 -10.99 14.07
N GLY A 516 -7.57 -11.18 13.55
CA GLY A 516 -7.91 -12.33 12.71
C GLY A 516 -7.18 -12.32 11.38
N ALA A 517 -7.03 -11.14 10.77
CA ALA A 517 -6.18 -10.96 9.60
C ALA A 517 -4.72 -11.27 9.93
N ALA A 518 -4.20 -10.81 11.07
CA ALA A 518 -2.84 -11.10 11.51
C ALA A 518 -2.60 -12.60 11.75
N LEU A 519 -3.56 -13.31 12.31
CA LEU A 519 -3.50 -14.77 12.48
C LEU A 519 -3.43 -15.51 11.13
N ALA A 520 -4.28 -15.13 10.18
CA ALA A 520 -4.31 -15.74 8.85
C ALA A 520 -3.05 -15.44 8.02
N HIS A 521 -2.41 -14.28 8.22
CA HIS A 521 -1.25 -13.83 7.47
C HIS A 521 0.07 -13.90 8.24
N ARG A 522 0.15 -14.67 9.33
CA ARG A 522 1.39 -14.92 10.09
C ARG A 522 2.07 -13.64 10.59
N SER A 523 1.30 -12.63 11.00
CA SER A 523 1.78 -11.33 11.45
C SER A 523 1.43 -11.06 12.92
N GLY A 524 1.74 -9.86 13.41
CA GLY A 524 1.41 -9.37 14.74
C GLY A 524 0.59 -8.09 14.68
N ALA A 525 0.31 -7.50 15.84
CA ALA A 525 -0.41 -6.25 15.97
C ALA A 525 0.20 -5.36 17.06
N ALA A 526 0.06 -4.06 16.91
CA ALA A 526 0.38 -3.08 17.93
C ALA A 526 -0.84 -2.17 18.14
N TRP A 527 -1.47 -2.25 19.30
CA TRP A 527 -2.57 -1.36 19.64
C TRP A 527 -2.03 -0.03 20.14
N MET A 528 -2.49 1.07 19.53
CA MET A 528 -1.86 2.37 19.68
C MET A 528 -2.76 3.38 20.37
N ASP A 529 -2.27 3.99 21.46
CA ASP A 529 -2.71 5.32 21.86
C ASP A 529 -1.78 6.35 21.21
N SER A 530 -2.17 6.83 20.04
CA SER A 530 -1.32 7.73 19.24
C SER A 530 -1.02 9.06 19.91
N TRP A 531 -1.80 9.45 20.94
CA TRP A 531 -1.67 10.73 21.62
C TRP A 531 -1.26 10.63 23.10
N GLY A 532 -1.20 9.43 23.65
CA GLY A 532 -0.91 9.21 25.07
C GLY A 532 -1.98 9.79 26.01
N ASN A 533 -3.22 9.88 25.56
CA ASN A 533 -4.30 10.52 26.31
C ASN A 533 -5.42 9.56 26.70
N GLY A 534 -5.15 8.26 26.69
CA GLY A 534 -6.04 7.25 27.26
C GLY A 534 -6.96 6.58 26.26
N TRP A 535 -6.58 6.46 24.98
CA TRP A 535 -7.40 5.76 23.97
C TRP A 535 -7.70 4.32 24.37
N LEU A 536 -6.76 3.66 25.03
CA LEU A 536 -6.84 2.28 25.43
C LEU A 536 -7.07 2.11 26.95
N ASN A 537 -7.42 3.18 27.67
CA ASN A 537 -7.62 3.16 29.11
C ASN A 537 -8.94 2.48 29.50
N SER A 538 -9.03 1.16 29.26
CA SER A 538 -10.19 0.34 29.61
C SER A 538 -9.80 -1.09 29.84
N ARG A 539 -10.21 -1.65 30.97
CA ARG A 539 -10.00 -3.08 31.29
C ARG A 539 -10.61 -4.02 30.24
N GLY A 540 -11.77 -3.69 29.69
CA GLY A 540 -12.44 -4.51 28.66
C GLY A 540 -11.65 -4.57 27.37
N ILE A 541 -10.88 -3.52 27.02
CA ILE A 541 -9.96 -3.53 25.86
C ILE A 541 -8.85 -4.55 26.12
N TRP A 542 -8.22 -4.54 27.29
CA TRP A 542 -7.11 -5.41 27.61
C TRP A 542 -7.53 -6.85 27.96
N GLU A 543 -8.77 -7.10 28.39
CA GLU A 543 -9.35 -8.44 28.45
C GLU A 543 -9.42 -9.09 27.05
N ARG A 544 -9.79 -8.30 26.04
CA ARG A 544 -9.71 -8.70 24.64
C ARG A 544 -8.25 -8.86 24.20
N GLY A 545 -7.36 -7.96 24.62
CA GLY A 545 -5.91 -8.09 24.38
C GLY A 545 -5.36 -9.43 24.86
N ALA A 546 -5.78 -9.89 26.03
CA ALA A 546 -5.41 -11.21 26.55
C ALA A 546 -5.89 -12.37 25.64
N GLN A 547 -7.11 -12.28 25.09
CA GLN A 547 -7.64 -13.29 24.17
C GLN A 547 -6.86 -13.31 22.85
N VAL A 548 -6.57 -12.13 22.29
CA VAL A 548 -5.76 -12.00 21.07
C VAL A 548 -4.34 -12.50 21.28
N SER A 549 -3.68 -12.10 22.37
CA SER A 549 -2.34 -12.57 22.73
C SER A 549 -2.29 -14.09 22.90
N ARG A 550 -3.32 -14.68 23.54
CA ARG A 550 -3.45 -16.13 23.65
C ARG A 550 -3.60 -16.80 22.28
N SER A 551 -4.40 -16.24 21.38
CA SER A 551 -4.56 -16.75 20.00
C SER A 551 -3.23 -16.69 19.23
N PHE A 552 -2.45 -15.63 19.39
CA PHE A 552 -1.10 -15.53 18.81
C PHE A 552 -0.14 -16.57 19.42
N ALA A 553 -0.24 -16.88 20.69
CA ALA A 553 0.55 -17.93 21.32
C ALA A 553 0.13 -19.34 20.83
N GLN A 554 -1.17 -19.59 20.77
CA GLN A 554 -1.71 -20.89 20.34
C GLN A 554 -1.37 -21.24 18.88
N ARG A 555 -1.14 -20.23 18.01
CA ARG A 555 -0.82 -20.51 16.60
C ARG A 555 0.44 -21.36 16.39
N TYR A 556 1.35 -21.41 17.36
CA TYR A 556 2.54 -22.27 17.32
C TYR A 556 2.23 -23.76 17.50
N ALA A 557 1.04 -24.10 18.01
CA ALA A 557 0.53 -25.47 18.04
C ALA A 557 -0.35 -25.81 16.82
N ALA A 558 -0.62 -24.83 15.94
CA ALA A 558 -1.47 -25.02 14.79
C ALA A 558 -0.71 -25.68 13.64
N PRO A 559 -1.37 -26.57 12.85
CA PRO A 559 -0.75 -27.12 11.66
C PRO A 559 -0.50 -26.00 10.62
N ASN A 560 0.61 -26.09 9.92
CA ASN A 560 0.87 -25.19 8.78
C ASN A 560 -0.09 -25.52 7.63
N SER A 561 -0.78 -24.52 7.11
CA SER A 561 -1.62 -24.64 5.93
C SER A 561 -1.27 -23.59 4.88
N GLU A 562 -1.49 -23.92 3.62
CA GLU A 562 -1.30 -23.01 2.51
C GLU A 562 -2.64 -22.47 2.00
N THR A 563 -2.60 -21.36 1.28
CA THR A 563 -3.78 -20.72 0.71
C THR A 563 -4.00 -21.17 -0.73
N ASP A 564 -5.26 -21.20 -1.16
CA ASP A 564 -5.61 -21.60 -2.52
C ASP A 564 -5.28 -20.54 -3.58
N VAL A 565 -5.12 -19.28 -3.17
CA VAL A 565 -4.93 -18.14 -4.08
C VAL A 565 -3.67 -17.36 -3.71
N ALA A 566 -2.80 -17.13 -4.69
CA ALA A 566 -1.66 -16.21 -4.59
C ALA A 566 -1.92 -14.95 -5.42
N VAL A 567 -1.88 -13.79 -4.78
CA VAL A 567 -2.11 -12.48 -5.40
C VAL A 567 -0.78 -11.73 -5.47
N PHE A 568 -0.39 -11.31 -6.66
CA PHE A 568 0.88 -10.63 -6.88
C PHE A 568 0.70 -9.14 -7.13
N ILE A 569 1.52 -8.35 -6.40
CA ILE A 569 1.80 -6.96 -6.73
C ILE A 569 3.24 -6.82 -7.20
N ASP A 570 3.47 -6.09 -8.28
CA ASP A 570 4.80 -5.74 -8.75
C ASP A 570 5.11 -4.27 -8.42
N GLU A 571 6.01 -4.05 -7.48
CA GLU A 571 6.43 -2.71 -7.05
C GLU A 571 7.10 -1.89 -8.16
N ARG A 572 7.80 -2.56 -9.08
CA ARG A 572 8.47 -1.88 -10.21
C ARG A 572 7.48 -1.36 -11.24
N SER A 573 6.44 -2.13 -11.51
CA SER A 573 5.35 -1.73 -12.39
C SER A 573 4.63 -0.49 -11.86
N LEU A 574 4.55 -0.30 -10.54
CA LEU A 574 3.99 0.92 -9.94
C LEU A 574 4.79 2.19 -10.30
N ALA A 575 6.08 2.06 -10.61
CA ALA A 575 6.91 3.20 -11.01
C ALA A 575 6.48 3.83 -12.36
N TYR A 576 5.69 3.12 -13.16
CA TYR A 576 5.14 3.61 -14.44
C TYR A 576 3.79 4.32 -14.27
N LEU A 577 3.12 4.22 -13.13
CA LEU A 577 1.81 4.82 -12.91
C LEU A 577 1.86 6.34 -12.97
N VAL A 578 0.84 6.94 -13.57
CA VAL A 578 0.64 8.39 -13.67
C VAL A 578 -0.61 8.82 -12.93
N ASP A 579 -1.66 8.00 -12.97
CA ASP A 579 -2.99 8.34 -12.48
C ASP A 579 -3.36 7.56 -11.21
N PRO A 580 -3.70 8.24 -10.11
CA PRO A 580 -4.20 7.60 -8.88
C PRO A 580 -5.45 6.73 -9.10
N ARG A 581 -6.29 7.07 -10.10
CA ARG A 581 -7.47 6.27 -10.46
C ARG A 581 -7.07 4.90 -10.98
N ALA A 582 -5.97 4.83 -11.75
CA ALA A 582 -5.41 3.56 -12.22
C ALA A 582 -4.93 2.69 -11.05
N PHE A 583 -4.29 3.29 -10.07
CA PHE A 583 -3.87 2.58 -8.85
C PHE A 583 -5.07 2.02 -8.10
N ALA A 584 -6.10 2.82 -7.87
CA ALA A 584 -7.32 2.37 -7.21
C ALA A 584 -7.97 1.19 -7.97
N ALA A 585 -8.09 1.30 -9.30
CA ALA A 585 -8.74 0.29 -10.12
C ALA A 585 -7.93 -1.02 -10.23
N LEU A 586 -6.63 -0.93 -10.46
CA LEU A 586 -5.77 -2.09 -10.73
C LEU A 586 -5.22 -2.75 -9.45
N VAL A 587 -5.14 -2.03 -8.34
CA VAL A 587 -4.53 -2.52 -7.11
C VAL A 587 -5.54 -2.58 -5.96
N GLN A 588 -6.12 -1.44 -5.57
CA GLN A 588 -6.98 -1.39 -4.37
C GLN A 588 -8.29 -2.17 -4.57
N ASN A 589 -8.97 -2.01 -5.72
CA ASN A 589 -10.20 -2.75 -6.02
C ASN A 589 -9.97 -4.25 -6.18
N VAL A 590 -8.80 -4.65 -6.70
CA VAL A 590 -8.43 -6.07 -6.79
C VAL A 590 -8.25 -6.65 -5.39
N ARG A 591 -7.46 -5.99 -4.53
CA ARG A 591 -7.29 -6.41 -3.12
C ARG A 591 -8.63 -6.53 -2.41
N GLU A 592 -9.47 -5.50 -2.49
CA GLU A 592 -10.81 -5.49 -1.86
C GLU A 592 -11.70 -6.60 -2.38
N SER A 593 -11.73 -6.83 -3.69
CA SER A 593 -12.56 -7.87 -4.30
C SER A 593 -12.10 -9.29 -3.95
N VAL A 594 -10.79 -9.50 -3.82
CA VAL A 594 -10.23 -10.78 -3.35
C VAL A 594 -10.60 -11.04 -1.91
N LEU A 595 -10.43 -10.04 -1.01
CA LEU A 595 -10.77 -10.17 0.41
C LEU A 595 -12.26 -10.46 0.63
N ARG A 596 -13.14 -10.05 -0.31
CA ARG A 596 -14.59 -10.30 -0.27
C ARG A 596 -15.04 -11.49 -1.09
N SER A 597 -14.11 -12.18 -1.73
CA SER A 597 -14.46 -13.34 -2.55
C SER A 597 -14.80 -14.60 -1.76
N GLY A 598 -14.45 -14.65 -0.48
CA GLY A 598 -14.58 -15.84 0.34
C GLY A 598 -13.54 -16.92 0.03
N LEU A 599 -12.46 -16.57 -0.64
CA LEU A 599 -11.34 -17.46 -0.95
C LEU A 599 -10.23 -17.33 0.10
N SER A 600 -9.48 -18.40 0.31
CA SER A 600 -8.23 -18.39 1.07
C SER A 600 -7.13 -17.80 0.18
N ALA A 601 -6.67 -16.57 0.49
CA ALA A 601 -5.74 -15.82 -0.35
C ALA A 601 -4.54 -15.28 0.43
N SER A 602 -3.38 -15.30 -0.22
CA SER A 602 -2.13 -14.68 0.24
C SER A 602 -1.65 -13.62 -0.75
N PHE A 603 -1.00 -12.58 -0.23
CA PHE A 603 -0.54 -11.42 -1.02
C PHE A 603 0.98 -11.32 -1.00
N TYR A 604 1.59 -11.39 -2.18
CA TYR A 604 3.04 -11.45 -2.38
C TYR A 604 3.56 -10.36 -3.30
N LEU A 605 4.84 -10.01 -3.12
CA LEU A 605 5.59 -9.34 -4.17
C LEU A 605 5.83 -10.30 -5.33
N LEU A 606 5.65 -9.82 -6.55
CA LEU A 606 5.91 -10.64 -7.75
C LEU A 606 7.36 -11.13 -7.82
N SER A 607 8.31 -10.34 -7.31
CA SER A 607 9.73 -10.71 -7.25
C SER A 607 10.02 -11.93 -6.38
N ASP A 608 9.19 -12.22 -5.37
CA ASP A 608 9.39 -13.38 -4.49
C ASP A 608 9.31 -14.69 -5.26
N LEU A 609 8.50 -14.75 -6.31
CA LEU A 609 8.39 -15.94 -7.16
C LEU A 609 9.74 -16.39 -7.74
N ALA A 610 10.63 -15.45 -8.07
CA ALA A 610 11.95 -15.76 -8.61
C ALA A 610 13.01 -15.90 -7.51
N HIS A 611 12.86 -15.18 -6.38
CA HIS A 611 13.90 -15.10 -5.36
C HIS A 611 13.71 -16.09 -4.20
N ARG A 612 12.54 -16.76 -4.10
CA ARG A 612 12.25 -17.72 -3.04
C ARG A 612 12.00 -19.12 -3.60
N GLU A 613 12.93 -20.03 -3.33
CA GLU A 613 12.80 -21.43 -3.74
C GLU A 613 11.58 -22.11 -3.10
N ASN A 614 11.32 -21.77 -1.84
CA ASN A 614 10.20 -22.27 -1.03
C ASN A 614 8.90 -21.47 -1.23
N PHE A 615 8.71 -20.79 -2.38
CA PHE A 615 7.47 -20.10 -2.67
C PHE A 615 6.28 -21.08 -2.62
N PRO A 616 5.19 -20.77 -1.85
CA PRO A 616 4.08 -21.69 -1.65
C PRO A 616 3.32 -22.00 -2.94
N GLU A 617 2.80 -23.21 -3.05
CA GLU A 617 1.93 -23.62 -4.15
C GLU A 617 0.50 -23.10 -3.93
N ALA A 618 -0.11 -22.58 -5.00
CA ALA A 618 -1.51 -22.17 -5.03
C ALA A 618 -2.19 -22.75 -6.27
N LYS A 619 -3.52 -22.68 -6.33
CA LYS A 619 -4.33 -23.14 -7.44
C LYS A 619 -4.66 -22.01 -8.42
N LEU A 620 -4.88 -20.81 -7.89
CA LEU A 620 -5.13 -19.58 -8.63
C LEU A 620 -4.03 -18.55 -8.35
N TYR A 621 -3.48 -17.98 -9.41
CA TYR A 621 -2.48 -16.92 -9.36
C TYR A 621 -3.04 -15.65 -10.02
N VAL A 622 -3.09 -14.55 -9.26
CA VAL A 622 -3.66 -13.26 -9.68
C VAL A 622 -2.54 -12.24 -9.88
N PHE A 623 -2.37 -11.75 -11.10
CA PHE A 623 -1.38 -10.73 -11.47
C PHE A 623 -2.09 -9.40 -11.68
N MET A 624 -2.10 -8.54 -10.64
CA MET A 624 -2.90 -7.31 -10.66
C MET A 624 -2.28 -6.18 -11.46
N ASN A 625 -0.94 -6.06 -11.46
CA ASN A 625 -0.22 -4.95 -12.07
C ASN A 625 1.15 -5.34 -12.65
N ALA A 626 1.27 -6.53 -13.20
CA ALA A 626 2.53 -7.15 -13.60
C ALA A 626 2.94 -6.76 -15.04
N TRP A 627 3.13 -5.49 -15.35
CA TRP A 627 3.52 -5.06 -16.70
C TRP A 627 5.03 -4.91 -16.92
N ASP A 628 5.88 -4.71 -15.88
CA ASP A 628 7.35 -4.74 -15.98
C ASP A 628 7.93 -6.04 -15.38
N ILE A 629 7.71 -7.16 -16.06
CA ILE A 629 8.12 -8.49 -15.58
C ILE A 629 9.56 -8.77 -16.01
N ARG A 630 10.46 -8.89 -15.04
CA ARG A 630 11.88 -9.20 -15.28
C ARG A 630 12.09 -10.63 -15.83
N PRO A 631 13.18 -10.88 -16.58
CA PRO A 631 13.46 -12.20 -17.18
C PRO A 631 13.41 -13.37 -16.21
N GLU A 632 13.96 -13.23 -14.98
CA GLU A 632 13.95 -14.29 -13.97
C GLU A 632 12.53 -14.59 -13.47
N VAL A 633 11.70 -13.56 -13.32
CA VAL A 633 10.31 -13.74 -12.93
C VAL A 633 9.51 -14.41 -14.06
N ARG A 634 9.78 -14.03 -15.33
CA ARG A 634 9.18 -14.72 -16.48
C ARG A 634 9.58 -16.20 -16.52
N SER A 635 10.85 -16.49 -16.29
CA SER A 635 11.34 -17.86 -16.19
C SER A 635 10.64 -18.64 -15.06
N ALA A 636 10.50 -18.02 -13.89
CA ALA A 636 9.80 -18.63 -12.76
C ALA A 636 8.31 -18.86 -13.07
N ILE A 637 7.62 -17.91 -13.70
CA ILE A 637 6.23 -18.08 -14.15
C ILE A 637 6.14 -19.31 -15.06
N LYS A 638 7.00 -19.38 -16.08
CA LYS A 638 7.00 -20.48 -17.04
C LYS A 638 7.27 -21.83 -16.40
N THR A 639 8.26 -21.92 -15.52
CA THR A 639 8.70 -23.21 -14.95
C THR A 639 7.89 -23.68 -13.75
N ARG A 640 7.31 -22.76 -12.98
CA ARG A 640 6.62 -23.06 -11.72
C ARG A 640 5.11 -22.97 -11.81
N LEU A 641 4.58 -22.04 -12.66
CA LEU A 641 3.14 -21.73 -12.66
C LEU A 641 2.40 -22.24 -13.92
N GLN A 642 3.04 -22.25 -15.09
CA GLN A 642 2.40 -22.72 -16.34
C GLN A 642 2.36 -24.26 -16.41
N ARG A 643 1.75 -24.89 -15.37
CA ARG A 643 1.71 -26.34 -15.19
C ARG A 643 0.65 -26.76 -14.16
N ALA A 644 0.44 -28.09 -14.05
CA ALA A 644 -0.32 -28.74 -12.97
C ALA A 644 -1.76 -28.18 -12.79
N ASP A 645 -2.46 -27.96 -13.92
CA ASP A 645 -3.84 -27.45 -14.00
C ASP A 645 -4.05 -26.06 -13.29
N LYS A 646 -2.97 -25.32 -13.01
CA LYS A 646 -3.02 -24.01 -12.38
C LYS A 646 -3.78 -23.00 -13.25
N VAL A 647 -4.46 -22.04 -12.61
CA VAL A 647 -5.15 -20.93 -13.28
C VAL A 647 -4.38 -19.65 -13.04
N LEU A 648 -3.98 -18.95 -14.11
CA LEU A 648 -3.27 -17.69 -14.09
C LEU A 648 -4.19 -16.59 -14.63
N PHE A 649 -4.52 -15.64 -13.78
CA PHE A 649 -5.37 -14.47 -14.12
C PHE A 649 -4.50 -13.23 -14.31
N TRP A 650 -4.62 -12.64 -15.50
CA TRP A 650 -3.86 -11.48 -15.94
C TRP A 650 -4.79 -10.27 -16.09
N LEU A 651 -4.50 -9.23 -15.34
CA LEU A 651 -5.24 -7.98 -15.43
C LEU A 651 -4.44 -6.95 -16.25
N TYR A 652 -5.11 -6.30 -17.21
CA TYR A 652 -4.56 -5.29 -18.09
C TYR A 652 -3.50 -5.87 -19.05
N CYS A 653 -2.24 -5.42 -19.05
CA CYS A 653 -1.22 -5.80 -20.04
C CYS A 653 0.03 -6.42 -19.38
N ALA A 654 -0.14 -7.56 -18.72
CA ALA A 654 0.95 -8.24 -18.05
C ALA A 654 2.11 -8.56 -18.99
N GLY A 655 3.34 -8.20 -18.60
CA GLY A 655 4.55 -8.42 -19.39
C GLY A 655 4.79 -7.41 -20.50
N LEU A 656 4.07 -6.27 -20.54
CA LEU A 656 4.21 -5.26 -21.60
C LEU A 656 5.62 -4.67 -21.66
N PHE A 657 6.22 -4.32 -20.51
CA PHE A 657 7.49 -3.63 -20.46
C PHE A 657 8.67 -4.55 -20.15
N GLU A 658 9.78 -4.23 -20.75
CA GLU A 658 11.09 -4.71 -20.36
C GLU A 658 12.08 -3.57 -20.52
N ALA A 659 12.69 -3.16 -19.40
CA ALA A 659 13.64 -2.06 -19.36
C ALA A 659 13.12 -0.76 -20.04
N GLY A 660 11.81 -0.50 -19.97
CA GLY A 660 11.18 0.68 -20.53
C GLY A 660 10.77 0.58 -22.00
N ARG A 661 10.84 -0.60 -22.58
CA ARG A 661 10.31 -0.87 -23.93
C ARG A 661 9.05 -1.69 -23.85
N ASP A 662 8.04 -1.30 -24.58
CA ASP A 662 6.82 -2.05 -24.79
C ASP A 662 7.02 -3.14 -25.85
N SER A 663 6.52 -4.33 -25.56
CA SER A 663 6.52 -5.46 -26.49
C SER A 663 5.28 -6.33 -26.30
N LEU A 664 4.35 -6.27 -27.23
CA LEU A 664 3.17 -7.12 -27.24
C LEU A 664 3.50 -8.60 -27.51
N GLU A 665 4.63 -8.87 -28.14
CA GLU A 665 5.13 -10.23 -28.32
C GLU A 665 5.50 -10.87 -26.98
N ARG A 666 6.07 -10.06 -26.08
CA ARG A 666 6.41 -10.47 -24.71
C ARG A 666 5.18 -10.74 -23.87
N VAL A 667 4.11 -9.92 -24.02
CA VAL A 667 2.82 -10.21 -23.40
C VAL A 667 2.32 -11.58 -23.80
N ARG A 668 2.39 -11.92 -25.11
CA ARG A 668 2.01 -13.24 -25.61
C ARG A 668 2.88 -14.35 -25.04
N GLU A 669 4.19 -14.13 -24.91
CA GLU A 669 5.12 -15.10 -24.32
C GLU A 669 4.75 -15.43 -22.87
N VAL A 670 4.43 -14.40 -22.07
CA VAL A 670 4.11 -14.55 -20.64
C VAL A 670 2.70 -15.08 -20.41
N THR A 671 1.71 -14.51 -21.09
CA THR A 671 0.30 -14.82 -20.84
C THR A 671 -0.26 -15.93 -21.73
N GLY A 672 0.43 -16.24 -22.83
CA GLY A 672 -0.07 -17.12 -23.87
C GLY A 672 -1.19 -16.50 -24.73
N ILE A 673 -1.53 -15.21 -24.51
CA ILE A 673 -2.60 -14.50 -25.21
C ILE A 673 -1.99 -13.30 -25.95
N ALA A 674 -2.22 -13.23 -27.26
CA ALA A 674 -1.77 -12.12 -28.07
C ALA A 674 -2.67 -10.88 -27.86
N LEU A 675 -2.06 -9.70 -27.75
CA LEU A 675 -2.76 -8.42 -27.63
C LEU A 675 -2.47 -7.51 -28.83
N LYS A 676 -3.41 -6.59 -29.08
CA LYS A 676 -3.20 -5.42 -29.95
C LYS A 676 -3.69 -4.16 -29.25
N PRO A 677 -3.08 -2.99 -29.54
CA PRO A 677 -3.56 -1.72 -29.03
C PRO A 677 -4.94 -1.41 -29.63
N GLN A 678 -5.80 -0.83 -28.80
CA GLN A 678 -7.08 -0.30 -29.31
C GLN A 678 -6.83 1.01 -30.08
N PRO A 679 -7.47 1.18 -31.23
CA PRO A 679 -7.33 2.41 -32.02
C PRO A 679 -8.11 3.59 -31.42
N PHE A 680 -8.89 3.37 -30.37
CA PHE A 680 -9.75 4.37 -29.73
C PHE A 680 -9.62 4.30 -28.23
N HIS A 681 -9.83 5.43 -27.56
CA HIS A 681 -9.97 5.46 -26.11
C HIS A 681 -11.12 4.53 -25.67
N SER A 682 -10.81 3.60 -24.78
CA SER A 682 -11.79 2.69 -24.24
C SER A 682 -12.48 3.31 -23.02
N ARG A 683 -13.80 3.21 -22.96
CA ARG A 683 -14.52 3.40 -21.70
C ARG A 683 -14.51 2.07 -20.95
N PRO A 684 -14.14 2.05 -19.67
CA PRO A 684 -14.12 0.80 -18.91
C PRO A 684 -15.52 0.19 -18.88
N GLY A 685 -15.63 -1.03 -19.34
CA GLY A 685 -16.90 -1.78 -19.36
C GLY A 685 -16.79 -3.00 -20.25
N THR A 686 -17.13 -4.16 -19.70
CA THR A 686 -17.17 -5.43 -20.41
C THR A 686 -18.62 -5.92 -20.55
N THR A 687 -19.02 -6.28 -21.75
CA THR A 687 -20.28 -6.99 -22.05
C THR A 687 -19.98 -8.46 -22.22
N LEU A 688 -20.63 -9.31 -21.43
CA LEU A 688 -20.42 -10.75 -21.49
C LEU A 688 -21.17 -11.36 -22.70
N LEU A 689 -20.44 -12.08 -23.51
CA LEU A 689 -20.95 -12.78 -24.71
C LEU A 689 -21.41 -14.18 -24.39
N ASN A 690 -20.69 -14.88 -23.50
CA ASN A 690 -20.99 -16.27 -23.16
C ASN A 690 -21.39 -16.37 -21.66
N THR A 691 -22.65 -16.17 -21.38
CA THR A 691 -23.22 -16.24 -20.03
C THR A 691 -23.39 -17.67 -19.47
N ARG A 692 -23.08 -18.70 -20.27
CA ARG A 692 -23.13 -20.11 -19.83
C ARG A 692 -21.78 -20.65 -19.39
N HIS A 693 -20.70 -19.95 -19.67
CA HIS A 693 -19.37 -20.36 -19.22
C HIS A 693 -19.27 -20.23 -17.70
N PRO A 694 -18.62 -21.15 -16.97
CA PRO A 694 -18.51 -21.08 -15.51
C PRO A 694 -17.96 -19.77 -14.97
N LEU A 695 -17.01 -19.13 -15.66
CA LEU A 695 -16.44 -17.83 -15.26
C LEU A 695 -17.41 -16.66 -15.44
N SER A 696 -18.29 -16.69 -16.42
CA SER A 696 -19.18 -15.58 -16.73
C SER A 696 -20.60 -15.77 -16.18
N SER A 697 -21.01 -17.01 -15.96
CA SER A 697 -22.36 -17.36 -15.45
C SER A 697 -22.75 -16.63 -14.15
N PRO A 698 -21.85 -16.47 -13.14
CA PRO A 698 -22.18 -15.76 -11.91
C PRO A 698 -22.03 -14.24 -12.01
N LEU A 699 -21.57 -13.72 -13.15
CA LEU A 699 -21.34 -12.29 -13.33
C LEU A 699 -22.54 -11.59 -13.96
N PRO A 700 -22.75 -10.30 -13.69
CA PRO A 700 -23.75 -9.52 -14.41
C PRO A 700 -23.40 -9.43 -15.90
N THR A 701 -24.41 -9.44 -16.78
CA THR A 701 -24.22 -9.43 -18.23
C THR A 701 -23.39 -8.24 -18.73
N GLN A 702 -23.47 -7.12 -18.04
CA GLN A 702 -22.62 -5.95 -18.26
C GLN A 702 -21.96 -5.57 -16.95
N THR A 703 -20.65 -5.46 -16.98
CA THR A 703 -19.85 -4.91 -15.91
C THR A 703 -19.31 -3.56 -16.36
N MET A 704 -19.56 -2.53 -15.56
CA MET A 704 -19.08 -1.18 -15.81
C MET A 704 -18.09 -0.84 -14.71
N ALA A 705 -16.89 -0.44 -15.06
CA ALA A 705 -16.03 0.23 -14.11
C ALA A 705 -16.51 1.67 -13.97
N GLU A 706 -16.71 2.10 -12.76
CA GLU A 706 -16.80 3.52 -12.43
C GLU A 706 -15.37 4.07 -12.46
N GLY A 707 -15.03 4.87 -13.47
CA GLY A 707 -13.72 5.47 -13.60
C GLY A 707 -13.38 5.86 -15.02
N GLY A 708 -12.29 6.59 -15.19
CA GLY A 708 -11.85 7.18 -16.44
C GLY A 708 -11.43 6.17 -17.51
N HIS A 709 -10.96 6.69 -18.62
CA HIS A 709 -10.45 5.90 -19.74
C HIS A 709 -9.17 5.16 -19.35
N LEU A 710 -8.99 3.95 -19.92
CA LEU A 710 -7.71 3.24 -19.92
C LEU A 710 -6.89 3.71 -21.13
N GLU A 711 -5.76 4.32 -20.90
CA GLU A 711 -4.81 4.64 -21.95
C GLU A 711 -3.38 4.34 -21.49
N PRO A 712 -2.61 3.53 -22.21
CA PRO A 712 -3.00 2.77 -23.40
C PRO A 712 -3.99 1.65 -23.10
N SER A 713 -4.80 1.26 -24.06
CA SER A 713 -5.78 0.17 -23.94
C SER A 713 -5.49 -0.93 -24.99
N TYR A 714 -5.70 -2.18 -24.61
CA TYR A 714 -5.37 -3.33 -25.43
C TYR A 714 -6.56 -4.30 -25.51
N PHE A 715 -6.72 -4.95 -26.65
CA PHE A 715 -7.69 -6.03 -26.82
C PHE A 715 -6.99 -7.34 -27.18
N ALA A 716 -7.60 -8.46 -26.79
CA ALA A 716 -7.06 -9.77 -27.06
C ALA A 716 -7.36 -10.25 -28.49
N ILE A 717 -6.39 -10.94 -29.08
CA ILE A 717 -6.60 -11.79 -30.25
C ILE A 717 -6.81 -13.19 -29.72
N PRO A 718 -8.02 -13.76 -29.84
CA PRO A 718 -8.35 -14.99 -29.12
C PRO A 718 -7.55 -16.22 -29.58
N GLU A 719 -7.00 -16.22 -30.80
CA GLU A 719 -6.34 -17.42 -31.39
C GLU A 719 -7.17 -18.69 -31.10
N ASP A 720 -6.66 -19.60 -30.23
CA ASP A 720 -7.38 -20.79 -29.76
C ASP A 720 -8.14 -20.55 -28.45
N GLY A 721 -8.21 -19.29 -27.96
CA GLY A 721 -8.89 -18.93 -26.71
C GLY A 721 -10.37 -18.64 -26.93
N MET A 722 -11.16 -18.86 -25.90
CA MET A 722 -12.60 -18.54 -25.89
C MET A 722 -12.81 -17.09 -25.42
N VAL A 723 -13.51 -16.30 -26.23
CA VAL A 723 -13.95 -14.95 -25.85
C VAL A 723 -15.16 -15.06 -24.94
N LEU A 724 -15.05 -14.55 -23.72
CA LEU A 724 -16.13 -14.50 -22.74
C LEU A 724 -16.82 -13.15 -22.70
N GLY A 725 -16.12 -12.09 -23.07
CA GLY A 725 -16.65 -10.73 -23.08
C GLY A 725 -15.86 -9.80 -24.01
N GLU A 726 -16.50 -8.70 -24.35
CA GLU A 726 -15.96 -7.65 -25.21
C GLU A 726 -16.07 -6.29 -24.53
N TYR A 727 -15.21 -5.36 -24.90
CA TYR A 727 -15.35 -3.96 -24.50
C TYR A 727 -16.71 -3.43 -24.95
N SER A 728 -17.52 -2.97 -24.01
CA SER A 728 -18.91 -2.53 -24.28
C SER A 728 -18.98 -1.38 -25.30
N HIS A 729 -17.91 -0.62 -25.45
CA HIS A 729 -17.84 0.52 -26.37
C HIS A 729 -17.35 0.14 -27.77
N THR A 730 -16.39 -0.76 -27.89
CA THR A 730 -15.72 -1.07 -29.16
C THR A 730 -16.09 -2.42 -29.75
N GLY A 731 -16.66 -3.33 -28.95
CA GLY A 731 -16.94 -4.71 -29.38
C GLY A 731 -15.69 -5.55 -29.60
N LEU A 732 -14.53 -5.11 -29.12
CA LEU A 732 -13.28 -5.85 -29.21
C LEU A 732 -13.11 -6.78 -28.01
N PRO A 733 -12.46 -7.96 -28.12
CA PRO A 733 -12.33 -8.92 -27.03
C PRO A 733 -11.60 -8.34 -25.82
N SER A 734 -12.28 -8.24 -24.66
CA SER A 734 -11.76 -7.73 -23.39
C SER A 734 -11.55 -8.81 -22.34
N PHE A 735 -12.30 -9.93 -22.42
CA PHE A 735 -12.27 -11.02 -21.48
C PHE A 735 -12.11 -12.35 -22.22
N VAL A 736 -10.97 -13.01 -22.04
CA VAL A 736 -10.61 -14.23 -22.81
C VAL A 736 -10.05 -15.28 -21.87
N VAL A 737 -10.45 -16.53 -22.06
CA VAL A 737 -9.85 -17.72 -21.43
C VAL A 737 -9.22 -18.59 -22.48
N ARG A 738 -8.01 -19.10 -22.20
CA ARG A 738 -7.31 -20.06 -23.03
C ARG A 738 -6.82 -21.23 -22.18
N ASP A 739 -7.17 -22.43 -22.63
CA ASP A 739 -6.72 -23.69 -22.03
C ASP A 739 -5.49 -24.20 -22.77
N PHE A 740 -4.40 -24.41 -22.05
CA PHE A 740 -3.21 -25.08 -22.54
C PHE A 740 -3.30 -26.54 -22.13
N LEU A 741 -3.65 -27.37 -23.11
CA LEU A 741 -3.87 -28.80 -22.93
C LEU A 741 -2.67 -29.56 -23.48
N ASP A 742 -2.09 -30.45 -22.69
CA ASP A 742 -1.14 -31.44 -23.13
C ASP A 742 -1.76 -32.84 -22.91
N ASP A 743 -2.16 -33.51 -24.01
CA ASP A 743 -2.79 -34.83 -23.93
C ASP A 743 -1.81 -35.92 -23.45
N LYS A 744 -0.51 -35.64 -23.46
CA LYS A 744 0.54 -36.60 -23.12
C LYS A 744 1.05 -36.44 -21.69
N ASP A 745 0.99 -35.21 -21.17
CA ASP A 745 1.50 -34.88 -19.85
C ASP A 745 0.57 -33.90 -19.13
N SER A 746 -0.15 -34.40 -18.14
CA SER A 746 -1.06 -33.60 -17.32
C SER A 746 -0.30 -32.51 -16.52
N GLU A 747 0.97 -32.72 -16.25
CA GLU A 747 1.81 -31.73 -15.56
C GLU A 747 2.03 -30.46 -16.38
N ASN A 748 1.90 -30.50 -17.70
CA ASN A 748 2.07 -29.34 -18.57
C ASN A 748 0.76 -28.61 -18.89
N ARG A 749 -0.34 -28.96 -18.20
CA ARG A 749 -1.64 -28.30 -18.41
C ARG A 749 -1.78 -27.10 -17.49
N TRP A 750 -2.33 -26.02 -18.03
CA TRP A 750 -2.65 -24.81 -17.26
C TRP A 750 -3.68 -23.96 -18.01
N LYS A 751 -4.25 -22.97 -17.34
CA LYS A 751 -5.23 -22.05 -17.91
C LYS A 751 -4.78 -20.60 -17.78
N SER A 752 -4.95 -19.85 -18.85
CA SER A 752 -4.68 -18.41 -18.91
C SER A 752 -6.01 -17.66 -19.02
N VAL A 753 -6.23 -16.71 -18.13
CA VAL A 753 -7.43 -15.87 -18.12
C VAL A 753 -7.01 -14.42 -18.19
N PHE A 754 -7.42 -13.72 -19.23
CA PHE A 754 -7.08 -12.32 -19.47
C PHE A 754 -8.31 -11.44 -19.33
N LEU A 755 -8.17 -10.34 -18.58
CA LEU A 755 -9.14 -9.24 -18.51
C LEU A 755 -8.42 -7.93 -18.84
N GLY A 756 -8.80 -7.28 -19.94
CA GLY A 756 -8.11 -6.10 -20.47
C GLY A 756 -8.39 -4.81 -19.73
N GLU A 757 -9.37 -4.80 -18.83
CA GLU A 757 -9.73 -3.62 -18.04
C GLU A 757 -10.01 -3.99 -16.57
N PRO A 758 -9.82 -3.04 -15.64
CA PRO A 758 -9.89 -3.35 -14.20
C PRO A 758 -11.34 -3.38 -13.68
N VAL A 759 -12.21 -4.12 -14.34
CA VAL A 759 -13.60 -4.33 -13.89
C VAL A 759 -13.66 -5.60 -13.06
N VAL A 760 -13.20 -5.54 -11.83
CA VAL A 760 -13.13 -6.68 -10.93
C VAL A 760 -14.23 -6.65 -9.88
N THR A 761 -14.72 -7.83 -9.50
CA THR A 761 -15.74 -8.00 -8.46
C THR A 761 -15.42 -9.22 -7.59
N PRO A 762 -15.96 -9.32 -6.37
CA PRO A 762 -15.85 -10.55 -5.57
C PRO A 762 -16.35 -11.79 -6.32
N GLY A 763 -17.43 -11.66 -7.09
CA GLY A 763 -18.00 -12.74 -7.91
C GLY A 763 -17.05 -13.26 -8.99
N LEU A 764 -16.26 -12.38 -9.62
CA LEU A 764 -15.23 -12.77 -10.59
C LEU A 764 -14.17 -13.66 -9.93
N PHE A 765 -13.64 -13.24 -8.77
CA PHE A 765 -12.61 -14.01 -8.07
C PHE A 765 -13.15 -15.35 -7.54
N ARG A 766 -14.41 -15.40 -7.06
CA ARG A 766 -15.08 -16.69 -6.73
C ARG A 766 -15.12 -17.63 -7.92
N ALA A 767 -15.53 -17.12 -9.07
CA ALA A 767 -15.60 -17.92 -10.29
C ALA A 767 -14.23 -18.42 -10.76
N LEU A 768 -13.20 -17.58 -10.68
CA LEU A 768 -11.80 -17.95 -10.94
C LEU A 768 -11.31 -19.01 -9.94
N GLY A 769 -11.59 -18.83 -8.65
CA GLY A 769 -11.26 -19.80 -7.60
C GLY A 769 -11.94 -21.14 -7.83
N GLN A 770 -13.25 -21.16 -8.14
CA GLN A 770 -13.97 -22.39 -8.47
C GLN A 770 -13.41 -23.08 -9.72
N MET A 771 -13.03 -22.31 -10.76
CA MET A 771 -12.36 -22.85 -11.94
C MET A 771 -11.03 -23.52 -11.59
N ALA A 772 -10.29 -22.95 -10.67
CA ALA A 772 -9.01 -23.48 -10.17
C ALA A 772 -9.18 -24.64 -9.15
N GLY A 773 -10.40 -24.95 -8.73
CA GLY A 773 -10.68 -25.94 -7.70
C GLY A 773 -10.36 -25.44 -6.28
N ALA A 774 -10.36 -24.14 -6.06
CA ALA A 774 -10.23 -23.53 -4.74
C ALA A 774 -11.54 -23.68 -3.95
N HIS A 775 -11.42 -23.80 -2.61
CA HIS A 775 -12.59 -23.82 -1.73
C HIS A 775 -13.14 -22.41 -1.52
N VAL A 776 -14.45 -22.24 -1.73
CA VAL A 776 -15.15 -20.98 -1.43
C VAL A 776 -15.82 -21.09 -0.09
N TRP A 777 -15.36 -20.32 0.89
CA TRP A 777 -15.82 -20.39 2.27
C TRP A 777 -17.09 -19.57 2.51
N ASN A 778 -17.22 -18.41 1.85
CA ASN A 778 -18.36 -17.49 2.02
C ASN A 778 -18.78 -16.89 0.68
N PHE A 779 -20.08 -16.73 0.46
CA PHE A 779 -20.66 -16.20 -0.77
C PHE A 779 -21.31 -14.81 -0.58
N ASP A 780 -21.26 -14.25 0.65
CA ASP A 780 -22.04 -13.06 1.04
C ASP A 780 -21.29 -11.73 0.85
N ASP A 781 -20.15 -11.72 0.12
CA ASP A 781 -19.26 -10.55 -0.04
C ASP A 781 -18.77 -9.93 1.27
N ASP A 782 -18.74 -10.68 2.36
CA ASP A 782 -18.10 -10.32 3.61
C ASP A 782 -16.58 -10.36 3.47
N VAL A 783 -15.88 -9.63 4.32
CA VAL A 783 -14.41 -9.70 4.36
C VAL A 783 -13.99 -11.00 5.05
N VAL A 784 -13.20 -11.82 4.33
CA VAL A 784 -12.76 -13.11 4.84
C VAL A 784 -11.23 -13.18 4.86
N HIS A 785 -10.69 -13.50 6.02
CA HIS A 785 -9.29 -13.89 6.15
C HIS A 785 -9.24 -15.35 6.63
N ILE A 786 -8.63 -16.19 5.84
CA ILE A 786 -8.56 -17.61 6.16
C ILE A 786 -7.21 -18.24 5.80
N ARG A 787 -6.66 -18.88 6.77
CA ARG A 787 -5.57 -19.87 6.70
C ARG A 787 -5.82 -20.84 7.84
N ALA A 788 -6.30 -22.03 7.53
CA ALA A 788 -6.67 -22.99 8.59
C ALA A 788 -5.55 -23.17 9.62
N PRO A 789 -5.88 -23.25 10.90
CA PRO A 789 -7.24 -23.36 11.45
C PRO A 789 -8.00 -22.03 11.62
N TYR A 790 -7.41 -20.88 11.35
CA TYR A 790 -8.04 -19.58 11.59
C TYR A 790 -8.94 -19.14 10.42
N LEU A 791 -10.19 -18.83 10.73
CA LEU A 791 -11.18 -18.23 9.84
C LEU A 791 -11.76 -16.99 10.50
N THR A 792 -11.62 -15.85 9.85
CA THR A 792 -12.21 -14.58 10.28
C THR A 792 -13.19 -14.10 9.24
N VAL A 793 -14.41 -13.76 9.66
CA VAL A 793 -15.46 -13.18 8.83
C VAL A 793 -15.89 -11.85 9.42
N HIS A 794 -15.66 -10.75 8.70
CA HIS A 794 -16.14 -9.43 9.07
C HIS A 794 -17.31 -9.04 8.16
N CYS A 795 -18.49 -8.94 8.75
CA CYS A 795 -19.75 -8.90 8.02
C CYS A 795 -20.13 -7.49 7.54
N LYS A 796 -20.56 -7.41 6.30
CA LYS A 796 -21.18 -6.22 5.71
C LYS A 796 -22.69 -6.42 5.65
N GLY A 797 -23.41 -5.70 6.48
CA GLY A 797 -24.86 -5.86 6.63
C GLY A 797 -25.25 -6.98 7.59
N ALA A 798 -26.45 -6.84 8.17
CA ALA A 798 -27.04 -7.84 9.06
C ALA A 798 -27.76 -8.95 8.26
N GLY A 799 -27.86 -10.13 8.84
CA GLY A 799 -28.63 -11.24 8.27
C GLY A 799 -27.94 -12.59 8.43
N GLN A 800 -28.59 -13.63 7.94
CA GLN A 800 -28.04 -14.99 8.01
C GLN A 800 -26.80 -15.10 7.11
N ARG A 801 -25.75 -15.71 7.64
CA ARG A 801 -24.54 -16.10 6.90
C ARG A 801 -24.37 -17.60 6.87
N THR A 802 -23.78 -18.07 5.78
CA THR A 802 -23.44 -19.47 5.60
C THR A 802 -21.99 -19.58 5.18
N VAL A 803 -21.18 -20.20 6.03
CA VAL A 803 -19.78 -20.53 5.72
C VAL A 803 -19.70 -22.01 5.39
N THR A 804 -19.16 -22.33 4.21
CA THR A 804 -18.98 -23.72 3.76
C THR A 804 -17.75 -24.31 4.42
N ILE A 805 -17.90 -25.38 5.17
CA ILE A 805 -16.86 -26.07 5.90
C ILE A 805 -16.48 -27.36 5.17
N PRO A 806 -15.20 -27.71 4.99
CA PRO A 806 -14.80 -29.00 4.43
C PRO A 806 -15.37 -30.19 5.19
N ASN A 807 -15.56 -31.31 4.48
CA ASN A 807 -16.12 -32.54 5.09
C ASN A 807 -15.31 -32.97 6.31
N ASN A 808 -15.99 -33.39 7.39
CA ASN A 808 -15.41 -33.88 8.64
C ASN A 808 -14.66 -32.82 9.46
N TRP A 809 -14.76 -31.55 9.12
CA TRP A 809 -14.24 -30.45 9.91
C TRP A 809 -15.27 -29.97 10.92
N SER A 810 -14.79 -29.41 11.99
CA SER A 810 -15.55 -28.76 13.06
C SER A 810 -15.19 -27.27 13.07
N ALA A 811 -16.00 -26.47 13.75
CA ALA A 811 -15.71 -25.07 14.01
C ALA A 811 -15.88 -24.75 15.50
N TYR A 812 -14.96 -23.94 16.03
CA TYR A 812 -14.98 -23.43 17.39
C TYR A 812 -15.00 -21.90 17.34
N ASP A 813 -16.00 -21.27 17.96
CA ASP A 813 -16.09 -19.81 18.07
C ASP A 813 -15.08 -19.33 19.13
N VAL A 814 -14.07 -18.58 18.67
CA VAL A 814 -12.98 -18.07 19.54
C VAL A 814 -13.50 -16.99 20.49
N MET A 815 -14.43 -16.17 20.02
CA MET A 815 -14.98 -15.06 20.81
C MET A 815 -16.05 -15.54 21.81
N GLY A 816 -16.90 -16.47 21.38
CA GLY A 816 -17.92 -17.10 22.22
C GLY A 816 -17.38 -18.21 23.13
N ALA A 817 -16.16 -18.69 22.88
CA ALA A 817 -15.52 -19.81 23.57
C ALA A 817 -16.36 -21.10 23.57
N GLU A 818 -17.03 -21.41 22.45
CA GLU A 818 -17.91 -22.54 22.28
C GLU A 818 -17.80 -23.25 20.93
N TRP A 819 -18.21 -24.53 20.90
CA TRP A 819 -18.29 -25.27 19.65
C TRP A 819 -19.50 -24.82 18.81
N ALA A 820 -19.23 -24.40 17.59
CA ALA A 820 -20.28 -24.04 16.67
C ALA A 820 -20.94 -25.29 16.06
N THR A 821 -22.26 -25.22 15.81
CA THR A 821 -23.02 -26.30 15.15
C THR A 821 -22.79 -26.26 13.66
N ILE A 822 -22.39 -27.38 13.07
CA ILE A 822 -22.25 -27.57 11.64
C ILE A 822 -23.36 -28.52 11.13
N GLU A 823 -24.14 -28.05 10.16
CA GLU A 823 -25.17 -28.81 9.51
C GLU A 823 -24.87 -28.94 8.01
N SER A 824 -24.77 -30.17 7.50
CA SER A 824 -24.52 -30.43 6.07
C SER A 824 -23.29 -29.62 5.53
N ASN A 825 -22.17 -29.68 6.26
CA ASN A 825 -20.93 -28.93 5.94
C ASN A 825 -21.09 -27.40 5.92
N SER A 826 -22.07 -26.89 6.63
CA SER A 826 -22.34 -25.47 6.70
C SER A 826 -22.36 -24.98 8.15
N LEU A 827 -21.57 -23.98 8.44
CA LEU A 827 -21.62 -23.17 9.66
C LEU A 827 -22.60 -22.01 9.37
N ARG A 828 -23.67 -21.93 10.16
CA ARG A 828 -24.67 -20.87 10.00
C ARG A 828 -24.77 -20.00 11.24
N PHE A 829 -24.80 -18.69 11.05
CA PHE A 829 -24.98 -17.72 12.12
C PHE A 829 -25.73 -16.48 11.63
N ASN A 830 -26.31 -15.74 12.56
CA ASN A 830 -26.96 -14.45 12.27
C ASN A 830 -25.97 -13.33 12.47
N ALA A 831 -25.52 -12.76 11.35
CA ALA A 831 -24.55 -11.66 11.38
C ALA A 831 -25.20 -10.34 11.81
N ILE A 832 -24.45 -9.58 12.57
CA ILE A 832 -24.71 -8.18 12.90
C ILE A 832 -23.86 -7.33 11.97
N ASP A 833 -24.42 -6.24 11.45
CA ASP A 833 -23.71 -5.35 10.55
C ASP A 833 -22.43 -4.79 11.20
N GLY A 834 -21.31 -4.89 10.48
CA GLY A 834 -20.00 -4.45 10.96
C GLY A 834 -19.37 -5.31 12.06
N HIS A 835 -19.93 -6.51 12.34
CA HIS A 835 -19.39 -7.41 13.35
C HIS A 835 -18.34 -8.35 12.76
N THR A 836 -17.35 -8.72 13.59
CA THR A 836 -16.34 -9.72 13.28
C THR A 836 -16.64 -11.01 14.01
N TYR A 837 -16.46 -12.13 13.35
CA TYR A 837 -16.56 -13.47 13.89
C TYR A 837 -15.24 -14.20 13.60
N VAL A 838 -14.69 -14.86 14.61
CA VAL A 838 -13.43 -15.59 14.50
C VAL A 838 -13.64 -17.03 14.93
N PHE A 839 -13.33 -17.97 14.03
CA PHE A 839 -13.47 -19.40 14.26
C PHE A 839 -12.14 -20.12 14.09
N LEU A 840 -11.95 -21.18 14.86
CA LEU A 840 -11.00 -22.23 14.54
C LEU A 840 -11.73 -23.31 13.75
N VAL A 841 -11.23 -23.62 12.56
CA VAL A 841 -11.82 -24.62 11.66
C VAL A 841 -10.81 -25.74 11.34
N GLY A 842 -11.24 -26.98 11.41
CA GLY A 842 -10.35 -28.11 11.18
C GLY A 842 -10.89 -29.43 11.80
N VAL A 843 -10.04 -30.42 11.87
CA VAL A 843 -10.37 -31.69 12.58
C VAL A 843 -10.54 -31.39 14.06
N LYS A 844 -11.63 -31.85 14.65
CA LYS A 844 -12.01 -31.55 16.05
C LYS A 844 -10.88 -31.82 17.05
N SER A 845 -10.22 -32.96 16.94
CA SER A 845 -9.12 -33.32 17.83
C SER A 845 -7.89 -32.41 17.71
N GLU A 846 -7.63 -31.84 16.54
CA GLU A 846 -6.55 -30.86 16.30
C GLU A 846 -6.89 -29.51 16.94
N ILE A 847 -8.15 -29.07 16.81
CA ILE A 847 -8.63 -27.84 17.49
C ILE A 847 -8.58 -28.04 19.02
N GLU A 848 -9.02 -29.18 19.53
CA GLU A 848 -8.94 -29.50 20.98
C GLU A 848 -7.49 -29.48 21.47
N ALA A 849 -6.55 -30.03 20.69
CA ALA A 849 -5.12 -30.01 21.03
C ALA A 849 -4.58 -28.58 21.09
N LEU A 850 -4.96 -27.72 20.09
CA LEU A 850 -4.58 -26.33 20.07
C LEU A 850 -5.15 -25.55 21.24
N LEU A 851 -6.42 -25.73 21.59
CA LEU A 851 -7.08 -25.03 22.70
C LEU A 851 -6.47 -25.41 24.06
N ASN A 852 -5.98 -26.66 24.21
CA ASN A 852 -5.39 -27.20 25.42
C ASN A 852 -3.85 -27.18 25.44
N ALA A 853 -3.22 -26.54 24.45
CA ALA A 853 -1.75 -26.47 24.39
C ALA A 853 -1.16 -25.82 25.65
N ASP A 854 -0.10 -26.44 26.21
CA ASP A 854 0.68 -25.79 27.25
C ASP A 854 1.55 -24.67 26.69
N LEU A 855 1.05 -23.46 26.81
CA LEU A 855 1.71 -22.28 26.30
C LEU A 855 3.08 -22.01 26.93
N GLY A 856 3.30 -22.46 28.20
CA GLY A 856 4.58 -22.33 28.87
C GLY A 856 5.67 -23.10 28.13
N THR A 857 5.39 -24.38 27.85
CA THR A 857 6.30 -25.25 27.08
C THR A 857 6.38 -24.81 25.61
N LEU A 858 5.24 -24.51 24.99
CA LEU A 858 5.16 -24.16 23.57
C LEU A 858 5.99 -22.92 23.19
N LEU A 859 6.03 -21.91 24.07
CA LEU A 859 6.74 -20.65 23.83
C LEU A 859 8.20 -20.68 24.36
N THR A 860 8.72 -21.80 24.81
CA THR A 860 10.10 -21.92 25.31
C THR A 860 10.94 -22.74 24.34
N LEU A 861 12.05 -22.20 23.90
CA LEU A 861 12.96 -22.84 22.96
C LEU A 861 14.16 -23.44 23.70
N ASP A 862 14.51 -24.67 23.41
CA ASP A 862 15.72 -25.29 23.93
C ASP A 862 16.97 -24.62 23.36
N LYS A 863 16.94 -24.32 22.07
CA LYS A 863 18.01 -23.66 21.33
C LYS A 863 17.42 -22.74 20.27
N ILE A 864 18.17 -21.76 19.88
CA ILE A 864 17.90 -20.95 18.70
C ILE A 864 18.86 -21.42 17.61
N ASP A 865 18.32 -21.93 16.51
CA ASP A 865 19.15 -22.21 15.35
C ASP A 865 19.64 -20.88 14.79
N PRO A 866 20.95 -20.73 14.54
CA PRO A 866 21.47 -19.48 13.99
C PRO A 866 20.75 -19.19 12.67
N ARG A 867 20.45 -17.92 12.43
CA ARG A 867 19.91 -17.48 11.13
C ARG A 867 20.78 -18.09 10.05
N ASP A 868 20.17 -18.71 9.06
CA ASP A 868 20.89 -19.26 7.93
C ASP A 868 21.67 -18.10 7.27
N ASP A 869 22.98 -18.10 7.49
CA ASP A 869 23.91 -17.09 6.93
C ASP A 869 24.09 -17.17 5.40
N ASN A 870 23.22 -17.91 4.70
CA ASN A 870 22.99 -17.72 3.26
C ASN A 870 22.53 -16.30 2.95
N THR A 871 22.78 -15.35 3.84
CA THR A 871 22.77 -13.94 3.57
C THR A 871 23.82 -13.63 2.52
N VAL A 872 23.43 -13.87 1.28
CA VAL A 872 24.02 -13.22 0.12
C VAL A 872 24.29 -11.78 0.55
N HIS A 873 25.51 -11.33 0.45
CA HIS A 873 25.90 -9.99 0.88
C HIS A 873 24.87 -8.99 0.40
N TRP A 874 24.18 -8.33 1.35
CA TRP A 874 23.14 -7.37 1.07
C TRP A 874 23.47 -6.42 -0.08
N GLU A 875 24.69 -5.91 -0.15
CA GLU A 875 25.19 -5.04 -1.20
C GLU A 875 25.32 -5.75 -2.55
N ALA A 876 25.78 -7.01 -2.60
CA ALA A 876 25.89 -7.78 -3.82
C ALA A 876 24.52 -8.09 -4.44
N VAL A 877 23.54 -8.50 -3.63
CA VAL A 877 22.16 -8.74 -4.10
C VAL A 877 21.50 -7.50 -4.68
N GLN A 878 21.80 -6.31 -4.15
CA GLN A 878 21.25 -5.07 -4.67
C GLN A 878 21.73 -4.74 -6.08
N PHE A 879 22.98 -5.05 -6.38
CA PHE A 879 23.61 -4.59 -7.59
C PHE A 879 23.64 -5.65 -8.69
N ASP A 880 23.92 -6.90 -8.38
CA ASP A 880 24.05 -7.97 -9.38
C ASP A 880 22.73 -8.28 -10.10
N VAL A 881 21.62 -8.34 -9.38
CA VAL A 881 20.31 -8.65 -9.97
C VAL A 881 19.82 -7.55 -10.92
N GLN A 882 20.14 -6.29 -10.67
CA GLN A 882 19.73 -5.19 -11.56
C GLN A 882 20.69 -4.94 -12.72
N ILE A 883 21.96 -5.19 -12.51
CA ILE A 883 23.03 -4.87 -13.46
C ILE A 883 23.27 -5.99 -14.49
N MET A 884 23.34 -7.26 -14.07
CA MET A 884 23.54 -8.38 -15.00
C MET A 884 22.49 -8.42 -16.11
N LYS A 885 21.26 -8.01 -15.82
CA LYS A 885 20.16 -8.04 -16.79
C LYS A 885 20.09 -6.86 -17.74
N LEU A 886 20.65 -5.74 -17.35
CA LEU A 886 20.84 -4.65 -18.31
C LEU A 886 21.89 -5.01 -19.35
N ASP A 887 22.94 -5.77 -18.97
CA ASP A 887 23.96 -6.23 -19.89
C ASP A 887 23.43 -7.26 -20.89
N GLU A 888 22.68 -8.27 -20.43
CA GLU A 888 21.99 -9.22 -21.29
C GLU A 888 21.07 -8.48 -22.27
N TRP A 889 20.35 -7.47 -21.77
CA TRP A 889 19.45 -6.71 -22.61
C TRP A 889 20.16 -5.81 -23.61
N VAL A 890 21.29 -5.20 -23.25
CA VAL A 890 22.10 -4.39 -24.17
C VAL A 890 22.75 -5.26 -25.24
N GLU A 891 23.25 -6.45 -24.90
CA GLU A 891 23.84 -7.39 -25.86
C GLU A 891 22.81 -7.96 -26.84
N GLU A 892 21.61 -8.30 -26.39
CA GLU A 892 20.57 -8.89 -27.25
C GLU A 892 19.88 -7.88 -28.18
N THR A 893 19.78 -6.62 -27.78
CA THR A 893 18.92 -5.66 -28.49
C THR A 893 19.64 -4.49 -29.13
N TRP A 894 20.90 -4.23 -28.77
CA TRP A 894 21.64 -3.07 -29.26
C TRP A 894 23.06 -3.45 -29.73
N THR A 895 23.24 -3.39 -31.01
CA THR A 895 24.61 -3.33 -31.59
C THR A 895 25.10 -1.87 -31.50
N GLU A 896 26.39 -1.67 -31.34
CA GLU A 896 27.03 -0.34 -31.43
C GLU A 896 26.54 0.49 -32.64
N GLN A 897 26.20 -0.22 -33.73
CA GLN A 897 25.70 0.38 -34.97
C GLN A 897 24.33 1.05 -34.78
N HIS A 898 23.44 0.51 -33.96
CA HIS A 898 22.16 1.13 -33.66
C HIS A 898 22.28 2.33 -32.71
N ALA A 899 23.22 2.28 -31.77
CA ALA A 899 23.49 3.43 -30.88
C ALA A 899 24.10 4.61 -31.68
N ASP A 900 25.03 4.31 -32.59
CA ASP A 900 25.63 5.32 -33.49
C ASP A 900 24.59 5.91 -34.45
N ASP A 901 23.66 5.12 -34.98
CA ASP A 901 22.56 5.58 -35.82
C ASP A 901 21.59 6.52 -35.08
N LEU A 902 21.32 6.24 -33.80
CA LEU A 902 20.51 7.11 -32.95
C LEU A 902 21.20 8.45 -32.61
N LEU A 903 22.52 8.41 -32.44
CA LEU A 903 23.32 9.62 -32.17
C LEU A 903 23.46 10.52 -33.39
N LEU A 904 23.44 9.95 -34.61
CA LEU A 904 23.66 10.66 -35.87
C LEU A 904 22.38 11.21 -36.51
N LYS A 905 21.18 10.76 -36.08
CA LYS A 905 19.90 11.14 -36.69
C LYS A 905 18.89 11.66 -35.65
N PRO A 906 19.04 12.91 -35.18
CA PRO A 906 18.04 13.50 -34.27
C PRO A 906 16.62 13.56 -34.85
N SER A 907 16.49 13.55 -36.19
CA SER A 907 15.19 13.57 -36.89
C SER A 907 14.40 12.25 -36.79
N MET A 908 14.99 11.15 -36.30
CA MET A 908 14.26 9.90 -36.05
C MET A 908 13.45 9.96 -34.75
N LEU A 909 13.65 10.97 -33.92
CA LEU A 909 12.82 11.23 -32.74
C LEU A 909 11.37 11.56 -33.09
N ASP A 910 11.10 12.01 -34.32
CA ASP A 910 9.77 12.37 -34.82
C ASP A 910 9.14 11.28 -35.73
N ALA A 911 9.83 10.16 -35.96
CA ALA A 911 9.38 9.13 -36.92
C ALA A 911 8.30 8.18 -36.39
N ASP A 912 7.96 8.24 -35.10
CA ASP A 912 6.85 7.45 -34.52
C ASP A 912 5.47 8.14 -34.65
N LEU A 913 5.45 9.33 -35.27
CA LEU A 913 4.20 9.97 -35.72
C LEU A 913 4.09 9.71 -37.23
N GLU A 914 3.43 8.64 -37.63
CA GLU A 914 2.95 8.54 -39.02
C GLU A 914 2.06 9.75 -39.30
N PRO A 915 2.37 10.59 -40.27
CA PRO A 915 1.44 11.62 -40.68
C PRO A 915 0.17 10.97 -41.20
N ALA A 916 -0.97 11.47 -40.76
CA ALA A 916 -2.25 11.08 -41.30
C ALA A 916 -2.20 11.19 -42.83
N PRO A 917 -2.78 10.24 -43.60
CA PRO A 917 -2.74 10.27 -45.03
C PRO A 917 -3.38 11.58 -45.51
N GLU A 918 -2.61 12.38 -46.24
CA GLU A 918 -3.12 13.53 -46.96
C GLU A 918 -4.17 13.05 -47.96
N GLU A 919 -5.42 13.50 -47.78
CA GLU A 919 -6.46 13.36 -48.81
C GLU A 919 -5.97 14.05 -50.10
N GLU A 920 -5.71 13.27 -51.13
CA GLU A 920 -5.51 13.75 -52.49
C GLU A 920 -6.78 14.51 -52.99
N ASP A 921 -6.72 15.82 -52.93
CA ASP A 921 -7.70 16.69 -53.58
C ASP A 921 -7.51 16.60 -55.10
N ARG A 922 -8.46 15.96 -55.75
CA ARG A 922 -8.58 15.94 -57.21
C ARG A 922 -8.93 17.35 -57.69
N GLU A 923 -7.94 18.02 -58.23
CA GLU A 923 -8.16 19.21 -59.08
C GLU A 923 -9.13 18.91 -60.21
N GLN A 924 -10.22 19.66 -60.26
CA GLN A 924 -10.93 19.94 -61.48
C GLN A 924 -11.04 21.46 -61.69
N THR A 925 -10.36 21.86 -62.74
CA THR A 925 -10.27 23.16 -63.34
C THR A 925 -11.63 23.85 -63.53
N SER A 926 -11.75 25.14 -63.15
CA SER A 926 -12.32 26.14 -64.06
C SER A 926 -12.01 27.62 -63.69
N ARG A 927 -11.63 28.33 -64.70
CA ARG A 927 -11.23 29.73 -64.76
C ARG A 927 -12.31 30.68 -64.20
N GLY A 928 -11.88 31.80 -63.61
CA GLY A 928 -12.73 33.00 -63.48
C GLY A 928 -12.10 34.13 -62.67
N LYS A 929 -11.65 35.09 -63.37
CA LYS A 929 -11.06 36.40 -62.99
C LYS A 929 -11.95 37.27 -62.10
N ARG A 930 -11.36 38.02 -61.23
CA ARG A 930 -11.38 39.50 -61.06
C ARG A 930 -11.56 40.05 -59.66
N ARG A 931 -10.53 40.80 -59.28
CA ARG A 931 -10.49 42.11 -58.61
C ARG A 931 -11.63 42.55 -57.68
N GLY A 932 -11.22 43.05 -56.52
CA GLY A 932 -11.97 44.07 -55.85
C GLY A 932 -11.58 44.35 -54.38
N ARG A 933 -10.92 45.48 -54.23
CA ARG A 933 -10.63 46.20 -52.98
C ARG A 933 -11.90 46.53 -52.20
N GLY A 934 -11.76 46.62 -50.86
CA GLY A 934 -12.71 47.40 -50.10
C GLY A 934 -12.60 47.32 -48.58
N ARG A 935 -12.03 48.36 -48.05
CA ARG A 935 -12.06 48.82 -46.65
C ARG A 935 -13.51 49.00 -46.16
N GLY A 936 -13.74 48.78 -44.83
CA GLY A 936 -14.86 49.44 -44.21
C GLY A 936 -15.24 49.07 -42.83
N ARG A 937 -14.95 49.91 -41.94
CA ARG A 937 -15.31 50.02 -40.51
C ARG A 937 -16.82 50.11 -40.24
N ARG A 938 -17.17 49.80 -38.96
CA ARG A 938 -18.21 50.49 -38.11
C ARG A 938 -19.41 49.62 -37.76
N ARG A 939 -19.51 49.30 -36.43
CA ARG A 939 -20.36 49.89 -35.36
C ARG A 939 -21.88 49.87 -35.59
N GLY A 940 -22.57 49.42 -34.56
CA GLY A 940 -23.93 49.83 -34.17
C GLY A 940 -24.84 48.67 -33.82
N ASP A 941 -25.05 48.41 -32.69
CA ASP A 941 -26.02 48.79 -31.62
C ASP A 941 -27.50 48.52 -31.96
N ARG A 942 -28.15 47.89 -30.97
CA ARG A 942 -29.55 47.98 -30.54
C ARG A 942 -30.62 46.99 -30.98
N THR A 943 -31.09 46.31 -29.93
CA THR A 943 -32.48 46.15 -29.47
C THR A 943 -33.50 45.33 -30.26
N GLY A 944 -34.11 44.39 -29.55
CA GLY A 944 -35.54 44.25 -29.67
C GLY A 944 -36.16 42.86 -29.68
N ARG A 945 -36.55 42.38 -28.54
CA ARG A 945 -37.84 41.74 -28.14
C ARG A 945 -38.52 40.63 -28.97
N ARG A 946 -38.88 39.58 -28.19
CA ARG A 946 -40.08 38.68 -28.30
C ARG A 946 -40.02 37.62 -29.37
N GLY A 947 -40.31 36.36 -29.10
CA GLY A 947 -41.14 35.65 -28.15
C GLY A 947 -41.46 34.28 -28.70
N SER A 948 -41.93 33.40 -27.87
CA SER A 948 -42.66 32.13 -28.04
C SER A 948 -41.80 30.88 -28.29
N GLU A 949 -41.70 30.06 -27.27
CA GLU A 949 -42.47 28.83 -26.98
C GLU A 949 -41.97 27.55 -27.63
N GLU A 950 -41.64 26.65 -26.75
CA GLU A 950 -41.86 25.22 -26.66
C GLU A 950 -40.99 24.25 -27.46
N SER A 951 -40.15 23.52 -26.75
CA SER A 951 -40.41 22.13 -26.37
C SER A 951 -39.25 21.60 -25.54
N ALA A 952 -39.58 21.17 -24.33
CA ALA A 952 -38.67 20.58 -23.39
C ALA A 952 -38.35 19.13 -23.72
N SER A 953 -37.06 18.81 -23.75
CA SER A 953 -36.58 17.44 -23.57
C SER A 953 -35.80 17.40 -22.25
N PRO A 954 -35.94 16.33 -21.44
CA PRO A 954 -35.38 16.33 -20.10
C PRO A 954 -33.86 16.16 -20.14
N ARG A 955 -33.17 17.13 -19.54
CA ARG A 955 -31.76 16.98 -19.20
C ARG A 955 -31.65 15.93 -18.10
N ARG A 956 -30.86 14.89 -18.36
CA ARG A 956 -30.34 14.01 -17.32
C ARG A 956 -29.38 14.84 -16.48
N GLU A 957 -29.71 14.98 -15.20
CA GLU A 957 -28.79 15.53 -14.18
C GLU A 957 -27.60 14.56 -14.07
N GLY A 958 -26.43 15.06 -14.39
CA GLY A 958 -25.20 14.37 -14.10
C GLY A 958 -24.93 14.41 -12.60
N ALA A 959 -24.51 13.31 -12.04
CA ALA A 959 -23.98 13.28 -10.68
C ALA A 959 -22.67 14.08 -10.65
N ASP A 960 -22.58 15.08 -9.79
CA ASP A 960 -21.33 15.79 -9.53
C ASP A 960 -20.37 14.85 -8.78
N ILE A 961 -19.26 14.54 -9.38
CA ILE A 961 -18.16 13.81 -8.73
C ILE A 961 -17.27 14.87 -8.07
N ALA A 962 -17.29 14.90 -6.75
CA ALA A 962 -16.33 15.69 -6.00
C ALA A 962 -15.06 14.84 -5.79
N PHE A 963 -13.91 15.43 -6.14
CA PHE A 963 -12.61 14.86 -5.86
C PHE A 963 -12.10 15.46 -4.55
N ASP A 964 -11.54 14.62 -3.66
CA ASP A 964 -10.76 15.12 -2.54
C ASP A 964 -9.42 15.67 -3.04
N GLU A 965 -8.65 16.31 -2.15
CA GLU A 965 -7.35 16.87 -2.49
C GLU A 965 -6.30 15.83 -2.95
N ALA A 966 -6.62 14.53 -2.80
CA ALA A 966 -5.81 13.42 -3.29
C ALA A 966 -6.23 12.93 -4.68
N GLY A 967 -7.24 13.55 -5.32
CA GLY A 967 -7.70 13.22 -6.66
C GLY A 967 -8.52 11.93 -6.74
N ILE A 968 -9.10 11.48 -5.63
CA ILE A 968 -9.92 10.25 -5.57
C ILE A 968 -11.38 10.65 -5.66
N GLY A 969 -12.07 10.13 -6.68
CA GLY A 969 -13.51 10.36 -6.87
C GLY A 969 -14.33 9.63 -5.81
N VAL A 970 -15.10 10.36 -5.02
CA VAL A 970 -16.05 9.80 -4.06
C VAL A 970 -17.48 10.01 -4.59
N LEU A 971 -18.19 8.92 -4.78
CA LEU A 971 -19.58 8.96 -5.26
C LEU A 971 -20.52 9.23 -4.09
N PHE A 972 -21.09 10.43 -4.05
CA PHE A 972 -22.18 10.74 -3.12
C PHE A 972 -23.55 10.40 -3.76
N ARG A 973 -24.20 9.35 -3.29
CA ARG A 973 -25.63 9.14 -3.55
C ARG A 973 -26.43 10.03 -2.59
N LYS A 974 -27.04 11.08 -3.11
CA LYS A 974 -28.14 11.76 -2.39
C LYS A 974 -29.28 10.76 -2.19
N LYS A 975 -29.57 10.41 -0.94
CA LYS A 975 -30.86 9.82 -0.59
C LYS A 975 -31.93 10.90 -0.75
N GLN A 976 -32.92 10.60 -1.53
CA GLN A 976 -34.22 11.31 -1.49
C GLN A 976 -34.94 11.01 -0.17
#